data_5eadbaa5cc09bc495713a5e1bf3ff230
#
_entry.id   5eadbaa5cc09bc495713a5e1bf3ff230
#
_cell.length_a   1.000
_cell.length_b   1.000
_cell.length_c   1.000
_cell.angle_alpha   90.00
_cell.angle_beta   90.00
_cell.angle_gamma   90.00
#
_symmetry.space_group_name_H-M   'P 1'
#
loop_
_entity.id
_entity.type
_entity.pdbx_description
1 polymer ?
#
loop_
_entity_poly.entity_id
_entity_poly.type
_entity_poly.pdbx_seq_one_letter_code
_entity_poly.pdbx_strand_id
1 'polypeptide(L)'
;HVGSPFVVAWLFVLHRLAGPPIRWSVALRWSAVAVGFAAVMLLWNPGTRDEVSAGTVTVFPPSQAVLSGSATIPAEHLMTDAVCAECHEDIARRHEYSMHRFSSFNNPAYTFSVQEAREVLQARDGSVQATRFCAACHDPAPLFSGRFDDPEFDPERESSARAGITCMSCHAITQINGVIGNGNYTMVDPPRYPFAFSDSALLQAVNRQLIKAKPAFHKHTLLKPLHRSAEFCATCHKVHLPVEINHYRWLRGQDHYDSFLFSGVSGHRVDSFYYPKQAVTRCSECHMALRESTDAAARDFDDSGLLSVHDHRFAAANTGVAHLLELPDEVIAAQQAQLDDVTRIDIFAVKEAGRIDGALHAPLRPELPVLQPGRRYLVEVVVRTTGLGHHLTQGTVDSNELWLDVTATADGRVIGRSGSMDATGAVDPWAYFVNAYVLDREGNRIDRRNAQDIFVALYNHQIPPGAASVVHYALTIPPDIQGPVSLSATLQYRKFDTIYLRHIQGDGFTVNDLPVTAMATDRVVLPVSPDSTVATQVAPVDPVLRWNDYGIGLLREGGGAGKGELRQAEQAFRQVEALGHGMGALNLARVYFREGRLEEAGEALRRAGSAAHAAPPWSIAWFSARIDRENGHLDAAIDSLESIAETRFQDARARGFDFSRDIRVLNELGRAEFERSRQLRGE
;
A
#
# COMPACT_ATOMS: atom_id res chain seq x y z
N HIS A 1 -18.40 37.07 -7.38
CA HIS A 1 -19.63 36.89 -8.18
C HIS A 1 -20.81 37.74 -7.68
N VAL A 2 -20.90 38.09 -6.36
CA VAL A 2 -22.03 38.88 -5.82
C VAL A 2 -22.02 40.35 -6.30
N GLY A 3 -20.85 40.93 -6.57
CA GLY A 3 -20.74 42.33 -7.02
C GLY A 3 -20.98 42.53 -8.50
N SER A 4 -20.82 41.52 -9.33
CA SER A 4 -20.96 41.66 -10.81
C SER A 4 -22.35 42.12 -11.29
N PRO A 5 -23.48 41.65 -10.71
CA PRO A 5 -24.80 42.18 -11.09
C PRO A 5 -24.95 43.66 -10.82
N PHE A 6 -24.38 44.17 -9.70
CA PHE A 6 -24.43 45.58 -9.36
C PHE A 6 -23.58 46.44 -10.30
N VAL A 7 -22.40 45.94 -10.70
CA VAL A 7 -21.55 46.62 -11.70
C VAL A 7 -22.26 46.68 -13.04
N VAL A 8 -22.89 45.58 -13.49
CA VAL A 8 -23.68 45.54 -14.72
C VAL A 8 -24.88 46.48 -14.66
N ALA A 9 -25.62 46.50 -13.55
CA ALA A 9 -26.74 47.42 -13.36
C ALA A 9 -26.27 48.87 -13.35
N TRP A 10 -25.13 49.18 -12.72
CA TRP A 10 -24.57 50.52 -12.70
C TRP A 10 -24.05 50.98 -14.07
N LEU A 11 -23.37 50.14 -14.82
CA LEU A 11 -22.97 50.39 -16.19
C LEU A 11 -24.17 50.57 -17.11
N PHE A 12 -25.24 49.83 -16.89
CA PHE A 12 -26.51 50.02 -17.60
C PHE A 12 -27.13 51.41 -17.34
N VAL A 13 -27.13 51.83 -16.05
CA VAL A 13 -27.63 53.17 -15.68
C VAL A 13 -26.77 54.28 -16.32
N LEU A 14 -25.43 54.14 -16.24
CA LEU A 14 -24.53 55.11 -16.90
C LEU A 14 -24.72 55.16 -18.41
N HIS A 15 -24.87 54.01 -19.06
CA HIS A 15 -25.18 53.92 -20.50
C HIS A 15 -26.52 54.56 -20.81
N ARG A 16 -27.50 54.45 -19.92
CA ARG A 16 -28.82 55.05 -20.06
C ARG A 16 -28.79 56.58 -19.95
N LEU A 17 -27.96 57.09 -19.05
CA LEU A 17 -27.82 58.53 -18.86
C LEU A 17 -27.04 59.22 -20.01
N ALA A 18 -26.15 58.50 -20.68
CA ALA A 18 -25.28 59.02 -21.71
C ALA A 18 -25.64 58.63 -23.15
N GLY A 19 -26.62 57.69 -23.36
CA GLY A 19 -26.83 57.05 -24.62
C GLY A 19 -28.20 57.37 -25.33
N PRO A 20 -28.37 56.96 -26.60
CA PRO A 20 -29.62 57.09 -27.37
C PRO A 20 -30.75 56.26 -26.73
N PRO A 21 -32.04 56.57 -27.09
CA PRO A 21 -33.20 55.90 -26.50
C PRO A 21 -33.18 54.39 -26.77
N ILE A 22 -33.61 53.61 -25.76
CA ILE A 22 -33.65 52.14 -25.83
C ILE A 22 -34.59 51.70 -26.95
N ARG A 23 -34.13 50.83 -27.84
CA ARG A 23 -34.97 50.09 -28.76
C ARG A 23 -35.68 48.96 -27.97
N TRP A 24 -36.81 49.30 -27.32
CA TRP A 24 -37.56 48.38 -26.46
C TRP A 24 -37.87 47.04 -27.10
N SER A 25 -38.17 47.00 -28.40
CA SER A 25 -38.44 45.77 -29.12
C SER A 25 -37.23 44.82 -29.15
N VAL A 26 -36.01 45.36 -29.24
CA VAL A 26 -34.76 44.59 -29.22
C VAL A 26 -34.45 44.16 -27.77
N ALA A 27 -34.59 45.09 -26.82
CA ALA A 27 -34.35 44.76 -25.41
C ALA A 27 -35.31 43.68 -24.91
N LEU A 28 -36.62 43.78 -25.23
CA LEU A 28 -37.61 42.76 -24.85
C LEU A 28 -37.33 41.39 -25.49
N ARG A 29 -36.91 41.35 -26.76
CA ARG A 29 -36.51 40.07 -27.40
C ARG A 29 -35.35 39.40 -26.71
N TRP A 30 -34.29 40.14 -26.44
CA TRP A 30 -33.14 39.58 -25.72
C TRP A 30 -33.44 39.23 -24.26
N SER A 31 -34.28 40.02 -23.57
CA SER A 31 -34.78 39.67 -22.25
C SER A 31 -35.61 38.40 -22.26
N ALA A 32 -36.48 38.23 -23.27
CA ALA A 32 -37.26 37.00 -23.42
C ALA A 32 -36.35 35.77 -23.70
N VAL A 33 -35.34 35.95 -24.54
CA VAL A 33 -34.31 34.88 -24.77
C VAL A 33 -33.56 34.54 -23.48
N ALA A 34 -33.12 35.53 -22.71
CA ALA A 34 -32.41 35.33 -21.46
C ALA A 34 -33.30 34.65 -20.40
N VAL A 35 -34.56 35.09 -20.27
CA VAL A 35 -35.53 34.47 -19.35
C VAL A 35 -35.86 33.04 -19.80
N GLY A 36 -36.07 32.83 -21.12
CA GLY A 36 -36.30 31.49 -21.70
C GLY A 36 -35.12 30.56 -21.43
N PHE A 37 -33.89 31.03 -21.63
CA PHE A 37 -32.70 30.29 -21.32
C PHE A 37 -32.57 29.97 -19.81
N ALA A 38 -32.83 30.96 -18.94
CA ALA A 38 -32.85 30.77 -17.51
C ALA A 38 -33.92 29.77 -17.06
N ALA A 39 -35.11 29.83 -17.65
CA ALA A 39 -36.19 28.88 -17.40
C ALA A 39 -35.80 27.45 -17.84
N VAL A 40 -35.21 27.28 -19.02
CA VAL A 40 -34.71 26.02 -19.49
C VAL A 40 -33.65 25.49 -18.54
N MET A 41 -32.72 26.32 -18.03
CA MET A 41 -31.71 25.95 -17.10
C MET A 41 -32.25 25.59 -15.71
N LEU A 42 -33.33 26.24 -15.28
CA LEU A 42 -33.99 25.92 -13.99
C LEU A 42 -34.84 24.65 -14.06
N LEU A 43 -35.50 24.45 -15.22
CA LEU A 43 -36.36 23.27 -15.48
C LEU A 43 -35.55 22.06 -15.91
N TRP A 44 -34.37 22.29 -16.47
CA TRP A 44 -33.47 21.19 -16.83
C TRP A 44 -32.87 20.59 -15.59
N ASN A 45 -33.54 19.58 -15.09
CA ASN A 45 -33.05 18.70 -14.07
C ASN A 45 -32.52 17.45 -14.80
N PRO A 46 -31.21 17.33 -15.07
CA PRO A 46 -30.65 16.08 -15.49
C PRO A 46 -30.83 15.16 -14.27
N GLY A 47 -31.85 14.32 -14.31
CA GLY A 47 -32.31 13.53 -13.19
C GLY A 47 -31.14 12.96 -12.45
N THR A 48 -31.10 13.15 -11.14
CA THR A 48 -30.30 12.30 -10.26
C THR A 48 -30.85 10.90 -10.47
N ARG A 49 -30.21 10.13 -11.37
CA ARG A 49 -30.43 8.69 -11.44
C ARG A 49 -29.76 8.06 -10.22
N ASP A 50 -30.32 8.32 -9.05
CA ASP A 50 -30.06 7.53 -7.84
C ASP A 50 -30.79 6.18 -7.89
N GLU A 51 -31.75 6.05 -8.81
CA GLU A 51 -32.30 4.75 -9.18
C GLU A 51 -31.37 4.16 -10.24
N VAL A 52 -30.63 3.10 -9.86
CA VAL A 52 -30.18 2.09 -10.81
C VAL A 52 -31.43 1.70 -11.58
N SER A 53 -31.66 2.38 -12.71
CA SER A 53 -32.72 2.04 -13.64
C SER A 53 -32.59 0.53 -13.83
N ALA A 54 -33.71 -0.20 -13.87
CA ALA A 54 -33.74 -1.64 -14.17
C ALA A 54 -33.23 -1.88 -15.62
N GLY A 55 -32.02 -1.38 -15.89
CA GLY A 55 -31.30 -1.45 -17.15
C GLY A 55 -30.39 -2.66 -17.19
N THR A 56 -29.77 -2.88 -18.32
CA THR A 56 -28.81 -3.94 -18.57
C THR A 56 -27.70 -3.90 -17.52
N VAL A 57 -27.45 -5.04 -16.88
CA VAL A 57 -26.28 -5.25 -16.00
C VAL A 57 -25.36 -6.19 -16.74
N THR A 58 -24.11 -5.74 -16.96
CA THR A 58 -23.06 -6.53 -17.62
C THR A 58 -21.99 -6.85 -16.59
N VAL A 59 -21.60 -8.12 -16.51
CA VAL A 59 -20.52 -8.61 -15.64
C VAL A 59 -19.33 -9.05 -16.48
N PHE A 60 -18.12 -8.96 -15.94
CA PHE A 60 -16.87 -9.22 -16.67
C PHE A 60 -16.03 -10.33 -15.99
N PRO A 61 -16.58 -11.56 -15.83
CA PRO A 61 -15.80 -12.62 -15.22
C PRO A 61 -14.53 -12.95 -16.02
N PRO A 62 -13.43 -13.35 -15.35
CA PRO A 62 -13.31 -13.64 -13.93
C PRO A 62 -13.04 -12.40 -13.05
N SER A 63 -13.00 -11.19 -13.62
CA SER A 63 -13.01 -9.98 -12.79
C SER A 63 -14.37 -9.83 -12.07
N GLN A 64 -14.39 -9.00 -11.04
CA GLN A 64 -15.61 -8.70 -10.28
C GLN A 64 -16.26 -7.38 -10.75
N ALA A 65 -15.77 -6.80 -11.84
CA ALA A 65 -16.29 -5.55 -12.38
C ALA A 65 -17.70 -5.70 -12.95
N VAL A 66 -18.51 -4.70 -12.69
CA VAL A 66 -19.90 -4.63 -13.13
C VAL A 66 -20.14 -3.31 -13.85
N LEU A 67 -20.80 -3.37 -15.00
CA LEU A 67 -21.35 -2.21 -15.69
C LEU A 67 -22.86 -2.18 -15.53
N SER A 68 -23.43 -1.06 -15.12
CA SER A 68 -24.87 -0.88 -14.94
C SER A 68 -25.40 0.20 -15.86
N GLY A 69 -26.58 -0.03 -16.42
CA GLY A 69 -27.30 0.92 -17.28
C GLY A 69 -27.03 0.76 -18.78
N SER A 70 -26.01 0.03 -19.19
CA SER A 70 -25.66 -0.24 -20.58
C SER A 70 -24.89 -1.54 -20.73
N ALA A 71 -24.77 -2.05 -21.95
CA ALA A 71 -23.94 -3.23 -22.25
C ALA A 71 -22.45 -2.86 -22.37
N THR A 72 -22.14 -1.66 -22.84
CA THR A 72 -20.79 -1.12 -23.02
C THR A 72 -20.79 0.38 -22.75
N ILE A 73 -19.60 0.96 -22.52
CA ILE A 73 -19.36 2.41 -22.52
C ILE A 73 -18.42 2.73 -23.68
N PRO A 74 -18.74 3.67 -24.58
CA PRO A 74 -17.79 4.10 -25.61
C PRO A 74 -16.45 4.52 -24.97
N ALA A 75 -15.33 4.11 -25.56
CA ALA A 75 -14.01 4.38 -24.98
C ALA A 75 -13.75 5.89 -24.78
N GLU A 76 -14.21 6.72 -25.73
CA GLU A 76 -14.11 8.17 -25.65
C GLU A 76 -14.84 8.77 -24.44
N HIS A 77 -15.84 8.09 -23.90
CA HIS A 77 -16.53 8.49 -22.68
C HIS A 77 -15.65 8.31 -21.43
N LEU A 78 -14.73 7.40 -21.46
CA LEU A 78 -13.78 7.14 -20.37
C LEU A 78 -12.45 7.89 -20.54
N MET A 79 -12.16 8.39 -21.76
CA MET A 79 -10.90 9.05 -22.13
C MET A 79 -11.04 10.58 -22.20
N THR A 80 -11.56 11.21 -21.13
CA THR A 80 -11.89 12.65 -21.12
C THR A 80 -10.90 13.50 -20.32
N ASP A 81 -9.70 13.03 -20.06
CA ASP A 81 -8.70 13.69 -19.21
C ASP A 81 -8.37 15.10 -19.71
N ALA A 82 -8.23 15.29 -21.02
CA ALA A 82 -7.97 16.59 -21.62
C ALA A 82 -9.12 17.61 -21.34
N VAL A 83 -10.35 17.15 -21.33
CA VAL A 83 -11.52 18.00 -21.00
C VAL A 83 -11.52 18.35 -19.50
N CYS A 84 -11.15 17.41 -18.65
CA CYS A 84 -11.03 17.64 -17.21
C CYS A 84 -9.92 18.66 -16.92
N ALA A 85 -8.79 18.55 -17.62
CA ALA A 85 -7.62 19.43 -17.47
C ALA A 85 -7.94 20.91 -17.76
N GLU A 86 -8.95 21.23 -18.59
CA GLU A 86 -9.36 22.62 -18.86
C GLU A 86 -9.78 23.39 -17.59
N CYS A 87 -10.22 22.69 -16.53
CA CYS A 87 -10.65 23.32 -15.28
C CYS A 87 -9.88 22.78 -14.06
N HIS A 88 -9.33 21.58 -14.14
CA HIS A 88 -8.57 20.89 -13.10
C HIS A 88 -7.11 20.71 -13.51
N GLU A 89 -6.47 21.80 -13.96
CA GLU A 89 -5.11 21.78 -14.53
C GLU A 89 -4.07 21.23 -13.56
N ASP A 90 -4.11 21.64 -12.29
CA ASP A 90 -3.13 21.19 -11.30
C ASP A 90 -3.30 19.71 -10.97
N ILE A 91 -4.53 19.24 -10.81
CA ILE A 91 -4.84 17.83 -10.59
C ILE A 91 -4.42 16.99 -11.81
N ALA A 92 -4.78 17.42 -13.02
CA ALA A 92 -4.49 16.73 -14.26
C ALA A 92 -2.98 16.60 -14.49
N ARG A 93 -2.22 17.68 -14.29
CA ARG A 93 -0.76 17.70 -14.39
C ARG A 93 -0.08 16.73 -13.40
N ARG A 94 -0.62 16.59 -12.18
CA ARG A 94 -0.14 15.61 -11.20
C ARG A 94 -0.47 14.18 -11.62
N HIS A 95 -1.67 13.95 -12.14
CA HIS A 95 -2.09 12.64 -12.63
C HIS A 95 -1.31 12.21 -13.89
N GLU A 96 -0.89 13.12 -14.73
CA GLU A 96 -0.11 12.86 -15.94
C GLU A 96 1.18 12.06 -15.65
N TYR A 97 1.79 12.27 -14.47
CA TYR A 97 2.98 11.55 -14.00
C TYR A 97 2.67 10.43 -13.02
N SER A 98 1.42 10.05 -12.87
CA SER A 98 0.99 8.97 -11.99
C SER A 98 1.19 7.59 -12.65
N MET A 99 1.56 6.59 -11.85
CA MET A 99 1.58 5.21 -12.33
C MET A 99 0.20 4.67 -12.65
N HIS A 100 -0.88 5.31 -12.21
CA HIS A 100 -2.24 5.03 -12.68
C HIS A 100 -2.41 5.40 -14.16
N ARG A 101 -1.86 6.54 -14.60
CA ARG A 101 -1.85 6.93 -16.01
C ARG A 101 -1.07 5.93 -16.87
N PHE A 102 -0.04 5.29 -16.30
CA PHE A 102 0.79 4.30 -16.96
C PHE A 102 0.50 2.89 -16.45
N SER A 103 -0.79 2.51 -16.34
CA SER A 103 -1.18 1.20 -15.82
C SER A 103 -1.45 0.17 -16.92
N SER A 104 -1.64 0.59 -18.18
CA SER A 104 -2.09 -0.27 -19.28
C SER A 104 -0.97 -0.56 -20.29
N PHE A 105 -1.29 -0.77 -21.56
CA PHE A 105 -0.33 -1.06 -22.64
C PHE A 105 0.65 0.10 -22.94
N ASN A 106 0.61 1.17 -22.20
CA ASN A 106 1.64 2.19 -22.15
C ASN A 106 2.72 1.92 -21.09
N ASN A 107 2.70 0.75 -20.44
CA ASN A 107 3.68 0.28 -19.47
C ASN A 107 4.34 -0.98 -19.99
N PRO A 108 5.66 -0.97 -20.29
CA PRO A 108 6.35 -2.11 -20.89
C PRO A 108 6.23 -3.40 -20.06
N ALA A 109 6.32 -3.29 -18.72
CA ALA A 109 6.23 -4.43 -17.83
C ALA A 109 4.82 -5.04 -17.81
N TYR A 110 3.78 -4.21 -17.84
CA TYR A 110 2.39 -4.67 -17.93
C TYR A 110 2.12 -5.29 -19.30
N THR A 111 2.51 -4.60 -20.37
CA THR A 111 2.34 -5.06 -21.77
C THR A 111 2.91 -6.45 -21.97
N PHE A 112 4.16 -6.67 -21.54
CA PHE A 112 4.81 -7.96 -21.63
C PHE A 112 3.97 -9.07 -20.95
N SER A 113 3.60 -8.88 -19.69
CA SER A 113 2.88 -9.91 -18.93
C SER A 113 1.46 -10.16 -19.43
N VAL A 114 0.72 -9.11 -19.84
CA VAL A 114 -0.66 -9.28 -20.30
C VAL A 114 -0.74 -9.86 -21.70
N GLN A 115 0.19 -9.54 -22.59
CA GLN A 115 0.26 -10.15 -23.93
C GLN A 115 0.58 -11.63 -23.83
N GLU A 116 1.57 -12.03 -23.04
CA GLU A 116 1.87 -13.44 -22.78
C GLU A 116 0.63 -14.18 -22.23
N ALA A 117 -0.04 -13.59 -21.24
CA ALA A 117 -1.25 -14.18 -20.68
C ALA A 117 -2.36 -14.35 -21.74
N ARG A 118 -2.57 -13.36 -22.63
CA ARG A 118 -3.55 -13.42 -23.70
C ARG A 118 -3.22 -14.53 -24.70
N GLU A 119 -1.96 -14.66 -25.11
CA GLU A 119 -1.49 -15.70 -26.01
C GLU A 119 -1.67 -17.11 -25.44
N VAL A 120 -1.23 -17.31 -24.19
CA VAL A 120 -1.36 -18.59 -23.48
C VAL A 120 -2.81 -18.99 -23.31
N LEU A 121 -3.67 -18.06 -22.86
CA LEU A 121 -5.09 -18.34 -22.64
C LEU A 121 -5.83 -18.56 -23.96
N GLN A 122 -5.52 -17.81 -25.01
CA GLN A 122 -6.10 -18.05 -26.34
C GLN A 122 -5.71 -19.43 -26.88
N ALA A 123 -4.44 -19.82 -26.71
CA ALA A 123 -3.97 -21.14 -27.15
C ALA A 123 -4.56 -22.29 -26.32
N ARG A 124 -4.68 -22.11 -25.01
CA ARG A 124 -5.14 -23.12 -24.07
C ARG A 124 -6.66 -23.27 -24.04
N ASP A 125 -7.39 -22.14 -24.01
CA ASP A 125 -8.82 -22.08 -23.71
C ASP A 125 -9.66 -21.66 -24.92
N GLY A 126 -9.01 -21.25 -26.03
CA GLY A 126 -9.68 -20.72 -27.21
C GLY A 126 -10.29 -19.33 -27.01
N SER A 127 -9.92 -18.63 -25.94
CA SER A 127 -10.49 -17.33 -25.55
C SER A 127 -9.53 -16.51 -24.72
N VAL A 128 -9.52 -15.20 -24.95
CA VAL A 128 -8.79 -14.22 -24.13
C VAL A 128 -9.57 -13.71 -22.91
N GLN A 129 -10.81 -14.13 -22.75
CA GLN A 129 -11.74 -13.52 -21.77
C GLN A 129 -11.24 -13.64 -20.32
N ALA A 130 -10.48 -14.67 -19.97
CA ALA A 130 -9.95 -14.79 -18.62
C ALA A 130 -8.97 -13.63 -18.29
N THR A 131 -8.36 -12.98 -19.28
CA THR A 131 -7.50 -11.79 -19.05
C THR A 131 -8.27 -10.54 -18.62
N ARG A 132 -9.63 -10.53 -18.63
CA ARG A 132 -10.44 -9.49 -17.97
C ARG A 132 -10.06 -9.31 -16.49
N PHE A 133 -9.48 -10.35 -15.89
CA PHE A 133 -8.85 -10.30 -14.58
C PHE A 133 -7.83 -9.15 -14.46
N CYS A 134 -7.01 -8.92 -15.49
CA CYS A 134 -6.05 -7.82 -15.52
C CYS A 134 -6.75 -6.49 -15.83
N ALA A 135 -7.64 -6.51 -16.84
CA ALA A 135 -8.21 -5.30 -17.44
C ALA A 135 -9.10 -4.49 -16.51
N ALA A 136 -9.81 -5.12 -15.56
CA ALA A 136 -10.67 -4.40 -14.62
C ALA A 136 -9.92 -3.38 -13.76
N CYS A 137 -8.60 -3.57 -13.56
CA CYS A 137 -7.75 -2.69 -12.77
C CYS A 137 -6.74 -1.91 -13.61
N HIS A 138 -6.45 -2.36 -14.84
CA HIS A 138 -5.40 -1.78 -15.68
C HIS A 138 -5.93 -1.10 -16.95
N ASP A 139 -7.00 -1.66 -17.56
CA ASP A 139 -7.52 -1.27 -18.86
C ASP A 139 -9.04 -1.01 -18.84
N PRO A 140 -9.57 -0.14 -17.96
CA PRO A 140 -11.02 0.09 -17.93
C PRO A 140 -11.60 0.59 -19.24
N ALA A 141 -10.89 1.44 -20.00
CA ALA A 141 -11.38 1.98 -21.25
C ALA A 141 -11.60 0.88 -22.32
N PRO A 142 -10.63 0.02 -22.67
CA PRO A 142 -10.87 -1.07 -23.60
C PRO A 142 -11.80 -2.16 -23.01
N LEU A 143 -11.78 -2.43 -21.70
CA LEU A 143 -12.65 -3.42 -21.08
C LEU A 143 -14.13 -3.04 -21.22
N PHE A 144 -14.51 -1.85 -20.75
CA PHE A 144 -15.92 -1.44 -20.74
C PHE A 144 -16.44 -1.04 -22.14
N SER A 145 -15.55 -0.77 -23.10
CA SER A 145 -15.94 -0.62 -24.51
C SER A 145 -16.10 -1.95 -25.24
N GLY A 146 -15.71 -3.08 -24.62
CA GLY A 146 -15.75 -4.41 -25.20
C GLY A 146 -14.58 -4.73 -26.15
N ARG A 147 -13.66 -3.79 -26.38
CA ARG A 147 -12.51 -4.00 -27.27
C ARG A 147 -11.49 -4.97 -26.70
N PHE A 148 -11.35 -5.03 -25.39
CA PHE A 148 -10.40 -5.92 -24.70
C PHE A 148 -10.68 -7.41 -24.94
N ASP A 149 -11.90 -7.79 -25.25
CA ASP A 149 -12.32 -9.17 -25.49
C ASP A 149 -12.00 -9.68 -26.91
N ASP A 150 -11.59 -8.80 -27.79
CA ASP A 150 -11.23 -9.15 -29.18
C ASP A 150 -9.87 -9.89 -29.16
N PRO A 151 -9.80 -11.17 -29.64
CA PRO A 151 -8.55 -11.87 -29.75
C PRO A 151 -7.51 -11.15 -30.61
N GLU A 152 -7.97 -10.37 -31.61
CA GLU A 152 -7.13 -9.60 -32.54
C GLU A 152 -6.86 -8.16 -32.02
N PHE A 153 -7.16 -7.87 -30.74
CA PHE A 153 -6.89 -6.58 -30.14
C PHE A 153 -5.41 -6.21 -30.26
N ASP A 154 -5.14 -5.16 -31.03
CA ASP A 154 -3.81 -4.64 -31.27
C ASP A 154 -3.57 -3.35 -30.45
N PRO A 155 -2.77 -3.40 -29.38
CA PRO A 155 -2.54 -2.26 -28.52
C PRO A 155 -1.81 -1.10 -29.21
N GLU A 156 -1.15 -1.33 -30.35
CA GLU A 156 -0.49 -0.28 -31.13
C GLU A 156 -1.51 0.55 -31.96
N ARG A 157 -2.62 -0.06 -32.33
CA ARG A 157 -3.65 0.57 -33.15
C ARG A 157 -4.84 1.11 -32.37
N GLU A 158 -5.10 0.54 -31.20
CA GLU A 158 -6.23 0.91 -30.35
C GLU A 158 -5.84 2.05 -29.39
N SER A 159 -6.39 3.25 -29.60
CA SER A 159 -6.10 4.40 -28.73
C SER A 159 -6.46 4.16 -27.27
N SER A 160 -7.52 3.37 -27.01
CA SER A 160 -7.96 3.01 -25.65
C SER A 160 -6.96 2.12 -24.90
N ALA A 161 -6.11 1.36 -25.62
CA ALA A 161 -5.10 0.49 -25.02
C ALA A 161 -4.07 1.25 -24.17
N ARG A 162 -3.82 2.52 -24.51
CA ARG A 162 -2.83 3.37 -23.83
C ARG A 162 -3.44 4.39 -22.88
N ALA A 163 -4.73 4.24 -22.57
CA ALA A 163 -5.46 5.20 -21.73
C ALA A 163 -5.02 5.15 -20.26
N GLY A 164 -4.63 3.98 -19.74
CA GLY A 164 -4.40 3.77 -18.33
C GLY A 164 -5.68 3.95 -17.49
N ILE A 165 -5.49 4.25 -16.22
CA ILE A 165 -6.57 4.66 -15.32
C ILE A 165 -6.78 6.16 -15.49
N THR A 166 -7.80 6.54 -16.26
CA THR A 166 -8.17 7.92 -16.53
C THR A 166 -8.93 8.54 -15.37
N CYS A 167 -9.17 9.86 -15.42
CA CYS A 167 -10.05 10.53 -14.47
C CYS A 167 -11.40 9.81 -14.38
N MET A 168 -11.99 9.46 -15.52
CA MET A 168 -13.30 8.80 -15.56
C MET A 168 -13.25 7.35 -15.10
N SER A 169 -12.13 6.65 -15.26
CA SER A 169 -11.98 5.27 -14.74
C SER A 169 -12.25 5.18 -13.25
N CYS A 170 -11.87 6.22 -12.47
CA CYS A 170 -12.17 6.32 -11.05
C CYS A 170 -13.52 7.01 -10.79
N HIS A 171 -13.75 8.17 -11.42
CA HIS A 171 -14.88 9.04 -11.09
C HIS A 171 -16.23 8.55 -11.65
N ALA A 172 -16.24 7.59 -12.59
CA ALA A 172 -17.45 6.92 -13.07
C ALA A 172 -17.86 5.72 -12.18
N ILE A 173 -17.03 5.27 -11.23
CA ILE A 173 -17.42 4.26 -10.28
C ILE A 173 -18.51 4.80 -9.35
N THR A 174 -19.61 4.06 -9.23
CA THR A 174 -20.78 4.46 -8.44
C THR A 174 -20.96 3.66 -7.16
N GLN A 175 -20.42 2.44 -7.12
CA GLN A 175 -20.58 1.54 -5.99
C GLN A 175 -19.36 0.63 -5.84
N ILE A 176 -19.00 0.35 -4.58
CA ILE A 176 -18.09 -0.71 -4.17
C ILE A 176 -18.97 -1.92 -3.80
N ASN A 177 -18.85 -3.01 -4.56
CA ASN A 177 -19.69 -4.19 -4.34
C ASN A 177 -19.19 -5.06 -3.20
N GLY A 178 -17.94 -4.88 -2.80
CA GLY A 178 -17.30 -5.56 -1.68
C GLY A 178 -15.79 -5.40 -1.69
N VAL A 179 -15.15 -5.98 -0.68
CA VAL A 179 -13.70 -5.89 -0.48
C VAL A 179 -12.95 -7.18 -0.86
N ILE A 180 -13.49 -7.95 -1.79
CA ILE A 180 -12.81 -9.16 -2.28
C ILE A 180 -11.64 -8.82 -3.22
N GLY A 181 -11.68 -7.65 -3.86
CA GLY A 181 -10.72 -7.19 -4.86
C GLY A 181 -11.10 -7.58 -6.30
N ASN A 182 -10.13 -7.70 -7.20
CA ASN A 182 -10.30 -8.06 -8.61
C ASN A 182 -11.29 -7.17 -9.37
N GLY A 183 -11.28 -5.84 -9.09
CA GLY A 183 -12.20 -4.90 -9.73
C GLY A 183 -13.63 -4.97 -9.18
N ASN A 184 -13.84 -5.28 -7.91
CA ASN A 184 -15.18 -5.47 -7.31
C ASN A 184 -15.93 -4.15 -7.12
N TYR A 185 -16.23 -3.48 -8.21
CA TYR A 185 -16.97 -2.22 -8.25
C TYR A 185 -18.04 -2.23 -9.35
N THR A 186 -18.98 -1.30 -9.25
CA THR A 186 -19.94 -0.99 -10.32
C THR A 186 -19.59 0.35 -10.95
N MET A 187 -19.46 0.36 -12.27
CA MET A 187 -19.31 1.55 -13.10
C MET A 187 -20.63 1.85 -13.83
N VAL A 188 -20.86 3.14 -14.05
CA VAL A 188 -22.00 3.63 -14.84
C VAL A 188 -21.47 4.70 -15.77
N ASP A 189 -21.93 4.75 -17.03
CA ASP A 189 -21.63 5.88 -17.90
C ASP A 189 -22.26 7.15 -17.31
N PRO A 190 -21.48 8.13 -16.85
CA PRO A 190 -22.04 9.27 -16.12
C PRO A 190 -22.92 10.15 -17.00
N PRO A 191 -24.01 10.70 -16.46
CA PRO A 191 -24.80 11.67 -17.17
C PRO A 191 -23.95 12.91 -17.51
N ARG A 192 -24.08 13.38 -18.75
CA ARG A 192 -23.24 14.44 -19.28
C ARG A 192 -24.06 15.70 -19.56
N TYR A 193 -23.35 16.82 -19.56
CA TYR A 193 -23.94 18.08 -20.05
C TYR A 193 -24.16 18.00 -21.56
N PRO A 194 -25.15 18.72 -22.07
CA PRO A 194 -25.31 18.87 -23.52
C PRO A 194 -24.01 19.36 -24.18
N PHE A 195 -23.71 18.82 -25.33
CA PHE A 195 -22.53 19.18 -26.14
C PHE A 195 -21.18 18.73 -25.57
N ALA A 196 -21.15 17.79 -24.61
CA ALA A 196 -19.91 17.28 -24.03
C ALA A 196 -18.94 16.69 -25.07
N PHE A 197 -19.47 16.13 -26.17
CA PHE A 197 -18.67 15.52 -27.24
C PHE A 197 -18.92 16.24 -28.59
N SER A 198 -19.26 17.54 -28.59
CA SER A 198 -19.44 18.29 -29.81
C SER A 198 -18.09 18.69 -30.42
N ASP A 199 -17.92 18.52 -31.72
CA ASP A 199 -16.77 19.01 -32.48
C ASP A 199 -16.76 20.55 -32.65
N SER A 200 -17.90 21.21 -32.39
CA SER A 200 -18.02 22.66 -32.50
C SER A 200 -17.42 23.38 -31.31
N ALA A 201 -16.38 24.19 -31.50
CA ALA A 201 -15.78 25.02 -30.48
C ALA A 201 -16.77 25.93 -29.73
N LEU A 202 -17.81 26.44 -30.45
CA LEU A 202 -18.87 27.23 -29.83
C LEU A 202 -19.70 26.38 -28.87
N LEU A 203 -20.10 25.18 -29.26
CA LEU A 203 -20.90 24.29 -28.42
C LEU A 203 -20.09 23.76 -27.23
N GLN A 204 -18.80 23.51 -27.42
CA GLN A 204 -17.89 23.19 -26.33
C GLN A 204 -17.80 24.37 -25.32
N ALA A 205 -17.73 25.62 -25.81
CA ALA A 205 -17.75 26.78 -24.93
C ALA A 205 -19.08 26.89 -24.17
N VAL A 206 -20.21 26.59 -24.81
CA VAL A 206 -21.51 26.49 -24.13
C VAL A 206 -21.50 25.40 -23.07
N ASN A 207 -20.99 24.20 -23.38
CA ASN A 207 -20.86 23.10 -22.42
C ASN A 207 -20.07 23.52 -21.17
N ARG A 208 -18.93 24.21 -21.36
CA ARG A 208 -18.12 24.73 -20.21
C ARG A 208 -18.93 25.70 -19.33
N GLN A 209 -19.75 26.56 -19.93
CA GLN A 209 -20.63 27.49 -19.18
C GLN A 209 -21.73 26.73 -18.42
N LEU A 210 -22.28 25.66 -19.01
CA LEU A 210 -23.25 24.81 -18.32
C LEU A 210 -22.68 24.11 -17.09
N ILE A 211 -21.46 23.58 -17.19
CA ILE A 211 -20.73 22.99 -16.05
C ILE A 211 -20.56 24.04 -14.94
N LYS A 212 -20.08 25.24 -15.30
CA LYS A 212 -19.89 26.35 -14.34
C LYS A 212 -21.21 26.83 -13.72
N ALA A 213 -22.31 26.74 -14.44
CA ALA A 213 -23.65 27.13 -13.98
C ALA A 213 -24.28 26.09 -13.00
N LYS A 214 -23.87 24.83 -13.10
CA LYS A 214 -24.39 23.72 -12.29
C LYS A 214 -23.29 22.93 -11.57
N PRO A 215 -22.43 23.59 -10.74
CA PRO A 215 -21.28 22.93 -10.13
C PRO A 215 -21.68 21.84 -9.12
N ALA A 216 -22.85 21.98 -8.48
CA ALA A 216 -23.35 20.99 -7.53
C ALA A 216 -23.67 19.66 -8.25
N PHE A 217 -24.27 19.72 -9.44
CA PHE A 217 -24.54 18.54 -10.26
C PHE A 217 -23.24 17.86 -10.70
N HIS A 218 -22.28 18.63 -11.22
CA HIS A 218 -20.97 18.14 -11.60
C HIS A 218 -20.28 17.41 -10.43
N LYS A 219 -20.24 18.07 -9.26
CA LYS A 219 -19.65 17.50 -8.06
C LYS A 219 -20.34 16.21 -7.61
N HIS A 220 -21.68 16.20 -7.57
CA HIS A 220 -22.46 15.02 -7.15
C HIS A 220 -22.24 13.84 -8.12
N THR A 221 -22.16 14.11 -9.41
CA THR A 221 -21.95 13.07 -10.43
C THR A 221 -20.58 12.43 -10.33
N LEU A 222 -19.51 13.21 -10.10
CA LEU A 222 -18.14 12.74 -10.23
C LEU A 222 -17.39 12.56 -8.90
N LEU A 223 -17.80 13.23 -7.82
CA LEU A 223 -17.16 13.09 -6.51
C LEU A 223 -18.14 12.49 -5.51
N LYS A 224 -17.96 11.21 -5.23
CA LYS A 224 -18.80 10.42 -4.32
C LYS A 224 -18.10 10.15 -3.01
N PRO A 225 -18.83 9.87 -1.90
CA PRO A 225 -18.24 9.52 -0.61
C PRO A 225 -17.27 8.34 -0.66
N LEU A 226 -17.52 7.36 -1.54
CA LEU A 226 -16.69 6.16 -1.71
C LEU A 226 -15.22 6.50 -2.04
N HIS A 227 -14.92 7.58 -2.77
CA HIS A 227 -13.54 7.99 -3.09
C HIS A 227 -12.69 8.32 -1.85
N ARG A 228 -13.31 8.46 -0.67
CA ARG A 228 -12.64 8.74 0.61
C ARG A 228 -12.49 7.51 1.49
N SER A 229 -12.80 6.33 0.99
CA SER A 229 -12.70 5.08 1.76
C SER A 229 -11.48 4.26 1.33
N ALA A 230 -10.93 3.48 2.23
CA ALA A 230 -9.88 2.51 1.91
C ALA A 230 -10.44 1.38 1.02
N GLU A 231 -11.73 1.09 1.14
CA GLU A 231 -12.46 0.11 0.35
C GLU A 231 -12.46 0.44 -1.15
N PHE A 232 -12.47 1.74 -1.49
CA PHE A 232 -12.34 2.17 -2.88
C PHE A 232 -11.02 1.72 -3.50
N CYS A 233 -9.91 1.95 -2.81
CA CYS A 233 -8.60 1.51 -3.27
C CYS A 233 -8.50 -0.02 -3.30
N ALA A 234 -9.17 -0.71 -2.35
CA ALA A 234 -9.20 -2.17 -2.26
C ALA A 234 -9.80 -2.85 -3.48
N THR A 235 -10.66 -2.18 -4.24
CA THR A 235 -11.26 -2.76 -5.46
C THR A 235 -10.20 -3.22 -6.46
N CYS A 236 -9.04 -2.50 -6.54
CA CYS A 236 -7.91 -2.79 -7.42
C CYS A 236 -6.65 -3.22 -6.65
N HIS A 237 -6.41 -2.69 -5.43
CA HIS A 237 -5.22 -2.99 -4.64
C HIS A 237 -5.37 -4.21 -3.70
N LYS A 238 -6.30 -5.09 -4.03
CA LYS A 238 -6.46 -6.42 -3.47
C LYS A 238 -6.79 -7.38 -4.60
N VAL A 239 -6.04 -8.47 -4.71
CA VAL A 239 -6.12 -9.40 -5.84
C VAL A 239 -6.07 -10.84 -5.34
N HIS A 240 -6.83 -11.69 -6.00
CA HIS A 240 -6.68 -13.14 -5.93
C HIS A 240 -6.64 -13.71 -7.33
N LEU A 241 -5.85 -14.75 -7.54
CA LEU A 241 -5.90 -15.51 -8.78
C LEU A 241 -7.17 -16.36 -8.80
N PRO A 242 -8.04 -16.16 -9.79
CA PRO A 242 -9.20 -17.03 -9.98
C PRO A 242 -8.79 -18.32 -10.71
N VAL A 243 -9.63 -19.34 -10.58
CA VAL A 243 -9.40 -20.66 -11.19
C VAL A 243 -9.30 -20.58 -12.72
N GLU A 244 -10.00 -19.63 -13.33
CA GLU A 244 -10.01 -19.39 -14.77
C GLU A 244 -8.65 -18.99 -15.33
N ILE A 245 -7.77 -18.39 -14.47
CA ILE A 245 -6.41 -18.00 -14.88
C ILE A 245 -5.45 -19.18 -14.77
N ASN A 246 -5.36 -19.84 -13.60
CA ASN A 246 -4.31 -20.83 -13.33
C ASN A 246 -4.79 -22.28 -13.49
N HIS A 247 -6.05 -22.54 -13.81
CA HIS A 247 -6.68 -23.86 -13.91
C HIS A 247 -6.38 -24.79 -12.71
N TYR A 248 -6.29 -24.18 -11.51
CA TYR A 248 -5.94 -24.94 -10.32
C TYR A 248 -6.83 -24.57 -9.14
N ARG A 249 -6.57 -23.45 -8.49
CA ARG A 249 -7.32 -23.01 -7.31
C ARG A 249 -7.22 -21.52 -7.10
N TRP A 250 -8.12 -21.01 -6.28
CA TRP A 250 -8.02 -19.66 -5.74
C TRP A 250 -6.71 -19.49 -4.94
N LEU A 251 -5.94 -18.47 -5.24
CA LEU A 251 -4.72 -18.09 -4.53
C LEU A 251 -4.77 -16.60 -4.21
N ARG A 252 -4.40 -16.23 -2.97
CA ARG A 252 -4.25 -14.81 -2.63
C ARG A 252 -3.05 -14.24 -3.38
N GLY A 253 -3.26 -13.17 -4.16
CA GLY A 253 -2.24 -12.34 -4.78
C GLY A 253 -1.85 -11.16 -3.89
N GLN A 254 -1.55 -10.02 -4.49
CA GLN A 254 -1.28 -8.77 -3.75
C GLN A 254 -2.45 -8.39 -2.85
N ASP A 255 -2.15 -7.88 -1.66
CA ASP A 255 -3.18 -7.52 -0.68
C ASP A 255 -2.72 -6.37 0.22
N HIS A 256 -2.82 -5.17 -0.31
CA HIS A 256 -2.54 -3.96 0.47
C HIS A 256 -3.63 -3.71 1.51
N TYR A 257 -4.89 -3.99 1.14
CA TYR A 257 -6.04 -3.64 1.95
C TYR A 257 -6.13 -4.43 3.26
N ASP A 258 -6.10 -5.77 3.21
CA ASP A 258 -6.21 -6.55 4.44
C ASP A 258 -4.98 -6.33 5.34
N SER A 259 -3.78 -6.21 4.74
CA SER A 259 -2.57 -5.94 5.49
C SER A 259 -2.59 -4.55 6.15
N PHE A 260 -3.24 -3.56 5.53
CA PHE A 260 -3.50 -2.25 6.13
C PHE A 260 -4.60 -2.34 7.21
N LEU A 261 -5.76 -2.89 6.85
CA LEU A 261 -6.91 -3.00 7.75
C LEU A 261 -6.54 -3.72 9.05
N PHE A 262 -5.75 -4.81 8.95
CA PHE A 262 -5.30 -5.59 10.10
C PHE A 262 -3.94 -5.16 10.63
N SER A 263 -3.60 -3.88 10.51
CA SER A 263 -2.43 -3.28 11.15
C SER A 263 -2.83 -2.38 12.32
N GLY A 264 -1.88 -2.08 13.20
CA GLY A 264 -2.08 -1.05 14.23
C GLY A 264 -2.14 0.35 13.66
N VAL A 265 -1.67 0.54 12.41
CA VAL A 265 -1.67 1.84 11.71
C VAL A 265 -3.09 2.26 11.38
N SER A 266 -3.93 1.35 10.88
CA SER A 266 -5.36 1.60 10.64
C SER A 266 -6.17 1.85 11.92
N GLY A 267 -5.63 1.43 13.07
CA GLY A 267 -6.35 1.48 14.35
C GLY A 267 -7.33 0.33 14.57
N HIS A 268 -7.38 -0.67 13.65
CA HIS A 268 -8.31 -1.80 13.79
C HIS A 268 -7.69 -3.04 14.42
N ARG A 269 -6.37 -3.13 14.51
CA ARG A 269 -5.68 -4.33 15.03
C ARG A 269 -5.40 -4.23 16.52
N VAL A 270 -5.89 -5.19 17.29
CA VAL A 270 -5.76 -5.22 18.76
C VAL A 270 -4.39 -5.69 19.27
N ASP A 271 -3.65 -6.46 18.49
CA ASP A 271 -2.38 -7.08 18.92
C ASP A 271 -1.18 -6.68 18.05
N SER A 272 -1.19 -5.46 17.50
CA SER A 272 -0.06 -4.97 16.72
C SER A 272 1.18 -4.73 17.59
N PHE A 273 2.35 -4.76 16.94
CA PHE A 273 3.63 -4.35 17.57
C PHE A 273 3.86 -2.83 17.52
N TYR A 274 2.98 -2.10 16.82
CA TYR A 274 3.08 -0.66 16.66
C TYR A 274 1.69 -0.04 16.55
N TYR A 275 1.53 1.11 17.17
CA TYR A 275 0.33 1.94 17.09
C TYR A 275 0.73 3.40 16.93
N PRO A 276 0.29 4.11 15.87
CA PRO A 276 0.57 5.53 15.67
C PRO A 276 -0.15 6.37 16.73
N LYS A 277 0.24 7.65 16.84
CA LYS A 277 -0.45 8.60 17.74
C LYS A 277 -1.92 8.81 17.36
N GLN A 278 -2.23 8.77 16.08
CA GLN A 278 -3.59 8.81 15.53
C GLN A 278 -3.72 7.72 14.48
N ALA A 279 -4.88 7.07 14.40
CA ALA A 279 -5.17 6.10 13.35
C ALA A 279 -5.12 6.76 11.97
N VAL A 280 -4.51 6.08 11.02
CA VAL A 280 -4.57 6.40 9.60
C VAL A 280 -5.67 5.55 9.00
N THR A 281 -6.79 6.15 8.61
CA THR A 281 -7.99 5.39 8.23
C THR A 281 -8.17 5.21 6.73
N ARG A 282 -7.38 5.93 5.93
CA ARG A 282 -7.51 5.98 4.48
C ARG A 282 -6.15 5.90 3.79
N CYS A 283 -6.09 5.21 2.67
CA CYS A 283 -4.90 5.09 1.83
C CYS A 283 -4.45 6.47 1.30
N SER A 284 -5.41 7.34 1.02
CA SER A 284 -5.16 8.71 0.53
C SER A 284 -4.40 9.61 1.51
N GLU A 285 -4.40 9.30 2.81
CA GLU A 285 -3.65 10.09 3.80
C GLU A 285 -2.12 9.98 3.60
N CYS A 286 -1.63 8.84 3.09
CA CYS A 286 -0.23 8.63 2.75
C CYS A 286 0.07 8.82 1.25
N HIS A 287 -0.80 8.31 0.36
CA HIS A 287 -0.55 8.27 -1.08
C HIS A 287 -1.08 9.47 -1.86
N MET A 288 -1.90 10.32 -1.24
CA MET A 288 -2.49 11.51 -1.83
C MET A 288 -2.40 12.70 -0.86
N ALA A 289 -1.19 13.00 -0.39
CA ALA A 289 -0.95 14.09 0.56
C ALA A 289 -1.58 15.41 0.06
N LEU A 290 -2.09 16.21 0.99
CA LEU A 290 -2.66 17.50 0.66
C LEU A 290 -1.59 18.45 0.08
N ARG A 291 -1.94 19.15 -0.97
CA ARG A 291 -1.10 20.12 -1.66
C ARG A 291 -1.87 21.42 -1.85
N GLU A 292 -1.29 22.54 -1.44
CA GLU A 292 -1.85 23.86 -1.70
C GLU A 292 -2.10 24.03 -3.21
N SER A 293 -3.26 24.55 -3.56
CA SER A 293 -3.69 24.66 -4.95
C SER A 293 -4.76 25.72 -5.13
N THR A 294 -4.78 26.33 -6.30
CA THR A 294 -5.83 27.24 -6.78
C THR A 294 -6.83 26.55 -7.71
N ASP A 295 -6.76 25.22 -7.83
CA ASP A 295 -7.67 24.42 -8.64
C ASP A 295 -9.12 24.64 -8.25
N ALA A 296 -10.05 24.48 -9.21
CA ALA A 296 -11.48 24.66 -8.99
C ALA A 296 -12.05 23.69 -7.92
N ALA A 297 -11.38 22.57 -7.67
CA ALA A 297 -11.73 21.59 -6.63
C ALA A 297 -11.06 21.86 -5.27
N ALA A 298 -10.13 22.82 -5.18
CA ALA A 298 -9.40 23.12 -3.97
C ALA A 298 -10.32 23.60 -2.84
N ARG A 299 -10.05 23.15 -1.63
CA ARG A 299 -10.78 23.53 -0.42
C ARG A 299 -9.89 23.39 0.81
N ASP A 300 -10.32 23.98 1.90
CA ASP A 300 -9.74 23.73 3.21
C ASP A 300 -10.20 22.36 3.75
N PHE A 301 -9.26 21.43 3.91
CA PHE A 301 -9.53 20.06 4.34
C PHE A 301 -9.27 19.84 5.84
N ASP A 302 -8.46 20.69 6.45
CA ASP A 302 -7.87 20.53 7.79
C ASP A 302 -8.04 21.77 8.68
N ASP A 303 -8.91 22.70 8.25
CA ASP A 303 -9.20 23.97 8.95
C ASP A 303 -7.95 24.86 9.12
N SER A 304 -6.94 24.68 8.24
CA SER A 304 -5.71 25.50 8.23
C SER A 304 -5.90 26.88 7.60
N GLY A 305 -7.00 27.08 6.89
CA GLY A 305 -7.26 28.26 6.07
C GLY A 305 -6.59 28.19 4.67
N LEU A 306 -5.86 27.14 4.36
CA LEU A 306 -5.23 26.92 3.06
C LEU A 306 -6.10 26.06 2.16
N LEU A 307 -6.31 26.53 0.92
CA LEU A 307 -7.00 25.73 -0.07
C LEU A 307 -6.05 24.69 -0.66
N SER A 308 -6.45 23.42 -0.59
CA SER A 308 -5.62 22.29 -1.00
C SER A 308 -6.40 21.30 -1.87
N VAL A 309 -5.67 20.48 -2.62
CA VAL A 309 -6.15 19.29 -3.32
C VAL A 309 -5.38 18.06 -2.85
N HIS A 310 -5.99 16.88 -2.98
CA HIS A 310 -5.26 15.63 -2.84
C HIS A 310 -4.30 15.42 -4.01
N ASP A 311 -3.06 14.99 -3.74
CA ASP A 311 -2.05 14.75 -4.78
C ASP A 311 -2.41 13.52 -5.62
N HIS A 312 -2.70 13.72 -6.91
CA HIS A 312 -3.04 12.66 -7.85
C HIS A 312 -1.81 12.02 -8.53
N ARG A 313 -0.60 12.26 -8.03
CA ARG A 313 0.57 11.46 -8.42
C ARG A 313 0.55 10.05 -7.88
N PHE A 314 -0.10 9.83 -6.75
CA PHE A 314 -0.16 8.53 -6.07
C PHE A 314 1.23 7.93 -5.89
N ALA A 315 2.16 8.72 -5.35
CA ALA A 315 3.54 8.30 -5.18
C ALA A 315 3.63 6.99 -4.37
N ALA A 316 4.44 6.06 -4.86
CA ALA A 316 4.70 4.75 -4.28
C ALA A 316 6.09 4.25 -4.72
N ALA A 317 6.40 2.96 -4.62
CA ALA A 317 7.72 2.42 -4.94
C ALA A 317 7.87 2.02 -6.44
N ASN A 318 7.41 2.84 -7.38
CA ASN A 318 7.41 2.51 -8.82
C ASN A 318 8.58 3.17 -9.60
N THR A 319 9.75 3.27 -9.01
CA THR A 319 10.94 3.90 -9.59
C THR A 319 11.33 3.32 -10.95
N GLY A 320 11.25 1.99 -11.11
CA GLY A 320 11.62 1.31 -12.35
C GLY A 320 10.66 1.58 -13.52
N VAL A 321 9.35 1.71 -13.26
CA VAL A 321 8.39 2.05 -14.32
C VAL A 321 8.63 3.47 -14.81
N ALA A 322 8.86 4.42 -13.89
CA ALA A 322 9.17 5.81 -14.24
C ALA A 322 10.47 5.89 -15.09
N HIS A 323 11.48 5.09 -14.75
CA HIS A 323 12.74 5.01 -15.50
C HIS A 323 12.52 4.42 -16.91
N LEU A 324 11.82 3.29 -17.03
CA LEU A 324 11.52 2.65 -18.33
C LEU A 324 10.71 3.54 -19.29
N LEU A 325 9.97 4.49 -18.74
CA LEU A 325 9.15 5.46 -19.50
C LEU A 325 9.89 6.79 -19.71
N GLU A 326 11.14 6.89 -19.31
CA GLU A 326 11.97 8.11 -19.42
C GLU A 326 11.26 9.36 -18.83
N LEU A 327 10.51 9.15 -17.72
CA LEU A 327 9.83 10.25 -17.04
C LEU A 327 10.86 11.18 -16.36
N PRO A 328 10.49 12.46 -16.14
CA PRO A 328 11.38 13.41 -15.47
C PRO A 328 11.94 12.88 -14.14
N ASP A 329 13.19 13.24 -13.80
CA ASP A 329 13.88 12.80 -12.57
C ASP A 329 13.10 13.12 -11.29
N GLU A 330 12.34 14.22 -11.28
CA GLU A 330 11.48 14.56 -10.15
C GLU A 330 10.37 13.55 -9.88
N VAL A 331 9.94 12.80 -10.89
CA VAL A 331 8.95 11.71 -10.73
C VAL A 331 9.61 10.53 -10.02
N ILE A 332 10.82 10.16 -10.42
CA ILE A 332 11.61 9.09 -9.78
C ILE A 332 11.94 9.51 -8.34
N ALA A 333 12.40 10.75 -8.13
CA ALA A 333 12.69 11.27 -6.80
C ALA A 333 11.46 11.27 -5.87
N ALA A 334 10.27 11.59 -6.38
CA ALA A 334 9.03 11.53 -5.60
C ALA A 334 8.66 10.10 -5.21
N GLN A 335 8.96 9.09 -6.05
CA GLN A 335 8.78 7.68 -5.73
C GLN A 335 9.80 7.21 -4.68
N GLN A 336 11.05 7.67 -4.78
CA GLN A 336 12.10 7.37 -3.80
C GLN A 336 11.80 7.98 -2.44
N ALA A 337 11.35 9.25 -2.40
CA ALA A 337 10.97 9.93 -1.16
C ALA A 337 9.83 9.21 -0.40
N GLN A 338 8.98 8.45 -1.09
CA GLN A 338 7.96 7.63 -0.43
C GLN A 338 8.54 6.41 0.32
N LEU A 339 9.81 6.07 0.05
CA LEU A 339 10.54 4.99 0.71
C LEU A 339 11.43 5.49 1.86
N ASP A 340 11.54 6.81 2.04
CA ASP A 340 12.33 7.39 3.13
C ASP A 340 11.67 7.14 4.48
N ASP A 341 12.48 6.83 5.50
CA ASP A 341 12.07 6.63 6.89
C ASP A 341 11.00 5.53 7.13
N VAL A 342 10.66 4.73 6.11
CA VAL A 342 9.69 3.63 6.25
C VAL A 342 10.29 2.36 6.83
N THR A 343 11.62 2.29 6.92
CA THR A 343 12.36 1.19 7.51
C THR A 343 13.54 1.68 8.36
N ARG A 344 14.04 0.81 9.21
CA ARG A 344 15.27 1.00 9.96
C ARG A 344 16.12 -0.26 9.95
N ILE A 345 17.43 -0.09 9.83
CA ILE A 345 18.42 -1.15 9.97
C ILE A 345 19.18 -0.93 11.28
N ASP A 346 19.48 -2.02 11.95
CA ASP A 346 20.34 -2.04 13.14
C ASP A 346 21.25 -3.26 13.10
N ILE A 347 22.56 -3.05 12.98
CA ILE A 347 23.54 -4.10 13.24
C ILE A 347 23.59 -4.26 14.77
N PHE A 348 22.72 -5.16 15.24
CA PHE A 348 22.32 -5.23 16.64
C PHE A 348 23.31 -5.97 17.52
N ALA A 349 23.78 -7.13 17.02
CA ALA A 349 24.55 -8.05 17.87
C ALA A 349 25.62 -8.83 17.11
N VAL A 350 26.57 -9.35 17.84
CA VAL A 350 27.41 -10.47 17.43
C VAL A 350 27.33 -11.60 18.47
N LYS A 351 27.32 -12.85 17.99
CA LYS A 351 27.39 -14.06 18.82
C LYS A 351 28.70 -14.80 18.56
N GLU A 352 29.27 -15.35 19.59
CA GLU A 352 30.52 -16.07 19.47
C GLU A 352 30.38 -17.41 18.75
N ALA A 353 31.49 -17.92 18.24
CA ALA A 353 31.59 -19.20 17.54
C ALA A 353 30.74 -19.32 16.28
N GLY A 354 30.12 -18.24 15.81
CA GLY A 354 29.24 -18.25 14.63
C GLY A 354 27.97 -19.09 14.78
N ARG A 355 27.43 -19.17 16.01
CA ARG A 355 26.31 -20.06 16.37
C ARG A 355 25.15 -19.25 16.95
N ILE A 356 23.92 -19.69 16.71
CA ILE A 356 22.69 -19.05 17.26
C ILE A 356 22.69 -19.08 18.79
N ASP A 357 23.22 -20.14 19.40
CA ASP A 357 23.35 -20.33 20.84
C ASP A 357 24.70 -19.86 21.44
N GLY A 358 25.53 -19.16 20.65
CA GLY A 358 26.76 -18.54 21.07
C GLY A 358 26.55 -17.40 22.10
N ALA A 359 27.58 -17.06 22.84
CA ALA A 359 27.53 -15.94 23.77
C ALA A 359 27.19 -14.64 23.03
N LEU A 360 26.15 -13.95 23.49
CA LEU A 360 25.58 -12.77 22.88
C LEU A 360 26.24 -11.49 23.39
N HIS A 361 26.78 -10.69 22.47
CA HIS A 361 27.21 -9.31 22.70
C HIS A 361 26.20 -8.36 22.08
N ALA A 362 25.31 -7.78 22.88
CA ALA A 362 24.21 -6.91 22.44
C ALA A 362 23.75 -5.95 23.55
N PRO A 363 23.20 -4.79 23.17
CA PRO A 363 23.23 -4.23 21.82
C PRO A 363 24.63 -3.68 21.50
N LEU A 364 25.09 -3.84 20.26
CA LEU A 364 26.32 -3.18 19.81
C LEU A 364 26.11 -1.67 19.89
N ARG A 365 27.01 -0.96 20.58
CA ARG A 365 26.89 0.47 20.91
C ARG A 365 26.00 0.76 22.13
N PRO A 366 26.49 1.55 23.06
CA PRO A 366 27.82 2.19 23.01
C PRO A 366 28.99 1.23 23.30
N GLU A 367 28.71 0.06 23.92
CA GLU A 367 29.73 -0.95 24.23
C GLU A 367 29.95 -1.89 23.04
N LEU A 368 31.22 -2.14 22.73
CA LEU A 368 31.62 -2.95 21.58
C LEU A 368 32.48 -4.11 22.03
N PRO A 369 32.21 -5.37 21.61
CA PRO A 369 33.08 -6.49 21.85
C PRO A 369 34.38 -6.37 21.02
N VAL A 370 35.46 -6.91 21.54
CA VAL A 370 36.71 -7.04 20.81
C VAL A 370 36.67 -8.36 20.02
N LEU A 371 36.69 -8.27 18.71
CA LEU A 371 36.74 -9.44 17.84
C LEU A 371 38.16 -10.02 17.82
N GLN A 372 38.28 -11.35 17.72
CA GLN A 372 39.57 -12.04 17.71
C GLN A 372 39.91 -12.56 16.31
N PRO A 373 41.11 -12.29 15.76
CA PRO A 373 41.57 -12.89 14.53
C PRO A 373 41.49 -14.44 14.57
N GLY A 374 41.11 -15.03 13.44
CA GLY A 374 40.91 -16.48 13.33
C GLY A 374 39.59 -17.01 13.91
N ARG A 375 38.79 -16.18 14.57
CA ARG A 375 37.50 -16.58 15.14
C ARG A 375 36.33 -16.32 14.19
N ARG A 376 35.29 -17.12 14.38
CA ARG A 376 34.02 -17.00 13.66
C ARG A 376 32.95 -16.38 14.58
N TYR A 377 32.18 -15.46 14.03
CA TYR A 377 31.08 -14.77 14.70
C TYR A 377 29.81 -14.90 13.91
N LEU A 378 28.66 -14.81 14.56
CA LEU A 378 27.36 -14.61 13.93
C LEU A 378 26.96 -13.13 14.14
N VAL A 379 26.88 -12.39 13.04
CA VAL A 379 26.42 -11.00 13.05
C VAL A 379 24.90 -11.01 12.88
N GLU A 380 24.18 -10.27 13.71
CA GLU A 380 22.73 -10.18 13.66
C GLU A 380 22.31 -8.76 13.27
N VAL A 381 21.58 -8.69 12.17
CA VAL A 381 21.05 -7.45 11.58
C VAL A 381 19.54 -7.44 11.70
N VAL A 382 18.98 -6.40 12.31
CA VAL A 382 17.55 -6.21 12.47
C VAL A 382 17.05 -5.29 11.36
N VAL A 383 16.04 -5.75 10.63
CA VAL A 383 15.26 -4.95 9.66
C VAL A 383 13.91 -4.64 10.28
N ARG A 384 13.62 -3.38 10.54
CA ARG A 384 12.38 -2.91 11.17
C ARG A 384 11.54 -2.07 10.21
N THR A 385 10.24 -2.32 10.13
CA THR A 385 9.29 -1.41 9.45
C THR A 385 8.79 -0.34 10.42
N THR A 386 8.84 0.93 10.03
CA THR A 386 8.54 2.09 10.89
C THR A 386 7.38 2.92 10.39
N GLY A 387 7.37 3.32 9.12
CA GLY A 387 6.41 4.26 8.53
C GLY A 387 5.38 3.64 7.56
N LEU A 388 5.16 2.33 7.61
CA LEU A 388 4.31 1.61 6.67
C LEU A 388 2.94 1.27 7.24
N GLY A 389 1.89 1.41 6.41
CA GLY A 389 0.53 0.97 6.73
C GLY A 389 0.20 -0.46 6.29
N HIS A 390 0.98 -1.06 5.40
CA HIS A 390 0.80 -2.40 4.87
C HIS A 390 2.13 -3.16 4.83
N HIS A 391 2.11 -4.42 4.41
CA HIS A 391 3.33 -5.22 4.34
C HIS A 391 4.40 -4.58 3.44
N LEU A 392 5.65 -4.72 3.81
CA LEU A 392 6.83 -4.44 3.00
C LEU A 392 7.33 -5.78 2.41
N THR A 393 7.54 -5.90 1.14
CA THR A 393 7.14 -5.10 0.00
C THR A 393 5.75 -5.53 -0.47
N GLN A 394 5.06 -4.69 -1.25
CA GLN A 394 3.75 -5.02 -1.80
C GLN A 394 3.70 -4.83 -3.32
N GLY A 395 2.55 -5.12 -3.91
CA GLY A 395 2.35 -5.17 -5.35
C GLY A 395 2.78 -6.52 -5.89
N THR A 396 3.63 -6.53 -6.90
CA THR A 396 4.20 -7.73 -7.51
C THR A 396 5.47 -8.14 -6.77
N VAL A 397 5.28 -8.69 -5.58
CA VAL A 397 6.37 -9.00 -4.63
C VAL A 397 7.36 -10.06 -5.12
N ASP A 398 6.97 -10.86 -6.10
CA ASP A 398 7.77 -11.87 -6.76
C ASP A 398 8.80 -11.30 -7.74
N SER A 399 8.57 -10.09 -8.24
CA SER A 399 9.47 -9.40 -9.19
C SER A 399 10.15 -8.15 -8.63
N ASN A 400 9.77 -7.68 -7.44
CA ASN A 400 10.47 -6.60 -6.76
C ASN A 400 11.74 -7.13 -6.10
N GLU A 401 12.84 -6.40 -6.21
CA GLU A 401 14.05 -6.66 -5.42
C GLU A 401 14.10 -5.73 -4.21
N LEU A 402 13.95 -6.30 -3.03
CA LEU A 402 14.23 -5.65 -1.76
C LEU A 402 15.17 -6.57 -1.01
N TRP A 403 16.43 -6.17 -0.87
CA TRP A 403 17.48 -7.02 -0.35
C TRP A 403 18.39 -6.30 0.65
N LEU A 404 19.04 -7.08 1.50
CA LEU A 404 20.03 -6.58 2.43
C LEU A 404 21.42 -6.73 1.83
N ASP A 405 22.09 -5.59 1.61
CA ASP A 405 23.47 -5.49 1.16
C ASP A 405 24.38 -5.34 2.39
N VAL A 406 25.20 -6.34 2.66
CA VAL A 406 26.09 -6.37 3.84
C VAL A 406 27.53 -6.52 3.43
N THR A 407 28.38 -5.63 3.94
CA THR A 407 29.82 -5.65 3.69
C THR A 407 30.60 -5.58 5.00
N ALA A 408 31.58 -6.46 5.15
CA ALA A 408 32.59 -6.41 6.19
C ALA A 408 33.95 -6.06 5.59
N THR A 409 34.62 -5.04 6.11
CA THR A 409 35.96 -4.63 5.66
C THR A 409 36.92 -4.52 6.84
N ALA A 410 38.18 -4.90 6.62
CA ALA A 410 39.26 -4.70 7.58
C ALA A 410 40.57 -4.54 6.81
N ASP A 411 41.50 -3.72 7.33
CA ASP A 411 42.81 -3.47 6.73
C ASP A 411 42.74 -3.16 5.21
N GLY A 412 41.73 -2.37 4.79
CA GLY A 412 41.53 -1.94 3.41
C GLY A 412 40.98 -3.01 2.46
N ARG A 413 40.62 -4.19 2.94
CA ARG A 413 40.08 -5.30 2.13
C ARG A 413 38.72 -5.78 2.60
N VAL A 414 37.91 -6.29 1.67
CA VAL A 414 36.64 -6.95 1.97
C VAL A 414 36.92 -8.34 2.56
N ILE A 415 36.40 -8.60 3.76
CA ILE A 415 36.53 -9.88 4.46
C ILE A 415 35.20 -10.67 4.52
N GLY A 416 34.11 -10.03 4.15
CA GLY A 416 32.78 -10.63 4.03
C GLY A 416 31.86 -9.78 3.16
N ARG A 417 31.05 -10.43 2.34
CA ARG A 417 30.11 -9.76 1.43
C ARG A 417 28.84 -10.59 1.21
N SER A 418 27.68 -9.97 1.21
CA SER A 418 26.39 -10.54 0.81
C SER A 418 25.56 -9.44 0.18
N GLY A 419 24.80 -9.77 -0.88
CA GLY A 419 23.92 -8.82 -1.55
C GLY A 419 24.60 -7.87 -2.52
N SER A 420 25.82 -8.21 -3.04
CA SER A 420 26.44 -7.46 -4.13
C SER A 420 25.70 -7.66 -5.46
N MET A 421 25.84 -6.71 -6.34
CA MET A 421 25.40 -6.83 -7.74
C MET A 421 26.58 -7.21 -8.63
N ASP A 422 26.31 -8.04 -9.64
CA ASP A 422 27.28 -8.36 -10.70
C ASP A 422 27.31 -7.27 -11.79
N ALA A 423 28.10 -7.50 -12.85
CA ALA A 423 28.24 -6.58 -13.97
C ALA A 423 26.95 -6.41 -14.80
N THR A 424 26.00 -7.33 -14.71
CA THR A 424 24.68 -7.23 -15.36
C THR A 424 23.63 -6.55 -14.47
N GLY A 425 24.02 -6.17 -13.27
CA GLY A 425 23.12 -5.63 -12.25
C GLY A 425 22.30 -6.70 -11.53
N ALA A 426 22.59 -8.00 -11.71
CA ALA A 426 21.91 -9.05 -10.96
C ALA A 426 22.43 -9.09 -9.51
N VAL A 427 21.51 -9.16 -8.55
CA VAL A 427 21.81 -9.25 -7.13
C VAL A 427 22.25 -10.67 -6.78
N ASP A 428 23.23 -10.81 -5.87
CA ASP A 428 23.63 -12.09 -5.30
C ASP A 428 22.41 -12.94 -4.91
N PRO A 429 22.20 -14.11 -5.52
CA PRO A 429 21.00 -14.92 -5.27
C PRO A 429 20.92 -15.47 -3.84
N TRP A 430 22.01 -15.41 -3.08
CA TRP A 430 22.08 -15.82 -1.67
C TRP A 430 21.90 -14.65 -0.70
N ALA A 431 21.60 -13.45 -1.21
CA ALA A 431 21.25 -12.33 -0.36
C ALA A 431 19.95 -12.59 0.41
N TYR A 432 19.76 -11.90 1.51
CA TYR A 432 18.47 -11.89 2.19
C TYR A 432 17.51 -10.99 1.43
N PHE A 433 16.42 -11.57 0.91
CA PHE A 433 15.37 -10.85 0.19
C PHE A 433 14.11 -10.72 1.05
N VAL A 434 13.51 -9.52 1.02
CA VAL A 434 12.19 -9.24 1.59
C VAL A 434 11.17 -9.32 0.44
N ASN A 435 10.80 -10.52 0.05
CA ASN A 435 9.90 -10.79 -1.06
C ASN A 435 9.01 -12.03 -0.82
N ALA A 436 8.20 -12.39 -1.80
CA ALA A 436 7.58 -13.72 -1.89
C ALA A 436 8.16 -14.44 -3.10
N TYR A 437 8.28 -15.75 -2.98
CA TYR A 437 8.80 -16.62 -4.04
C TYR A 437 7.72 -17.62 -4.44
N VAL A 438 7.29 -17.54 -5.70
CA VAL A 438 6.20 -18.36 -6.24
C VAL A 438 6.71 -19.31 -7.32
N LEU A 439 6.11 -20.50 -7.41
CA LEU A 439 6.53 -21.58 -8.29
C LEU A 439 5.40 -21.97 -9.23
N ASP A 440 5.77 -22.50 -10.41
CA ASP A 440 4.90 -23.19 -11.34
C ASP A 440 4.63 -24.65 -10.87
N ARG A 441 3.92 -25.45 -11.69
CA ARG A 441 3.61 -26.86 -11.40
C ARG A 441 4.84 -27.76 -11.45
N GLU A 442 5.85 -27.39 -12.23
CA GLU A 442 7.11 -28.10 -12.42
C GLU A 442 8.14 -27.76 -11.33
N GLY A 443 7.83 -26.78 -10.47
CA GLY A 443 8.70 -26.33 -9.39
C GLY A 443 9.71 -25.25 -9.82
N ASN A 444 9.55 -24.67 -11.01
CA ASN A 444 10.38 -23.55 -11.43
C ASN A 444 9.85 -22.23 -10.83
N ARG A 445 10.75 -21.29 -10.62
CA ARG A 445 10.38 -19.94 -10.20
C ARG A 445 9.54 -19.25 -11.28
N ILE A 446 8.47 -18.60 -10.87
CA ILE A 446 7.78 -17.60 -11.68
C ILE A 446 8.73 -16.40 -11.81
N ASP A 447 9.25 -16.13 -12.98
CA ASP A 447 10.32 -15.16 -13.24
C ASP A 447 9.93 -14.03 -14.20
N ARG A 448 8.73 -14.12 -14.81
CA ARG A 448 8.21 -13.15 -15.78
C ARG A 448 6.78 -12.72 -15.49
N ARG A 449 6.33 -12.91 -14.26
CA ARG A 449 5.00 -12.53 -13.77
C ARG A 449 3.86 -13.20 -14.55
N ASN A 450 4.10 -14.38 -15.05
CA ASN A 450 3.14 -15.23 -15.74
C ASN A 450 2.10 -15.80 -14.75
N ALA A 451 1.11 -14.98 -14.42
CA ALA A 451 0.08 -15.29 -13.41
C ALA A 451 -0.68 -16.59 -13.69
N GLN A 452 -0.82 -16.95 -14.98
CA GLN A 452 -1.46 -18.18 -15.44
C GLN A 452 -0.74 -19.47 -15.01
N ASP A 453 0.55 -19.39 -14.68
CA ASP A 453 1.37 -20.54 -14.31
C ASP A 453 1.60 -20.64 -12.79
N ILE A 454 1.18 -19.66 -12.00
CA ILE A 454 1.37 -19.68 -10.54
C ILE A 454 0.62 -20.85 -9.92
N PHE A 455 1.37 -21.75 -9.26
CA PHE A 455 0.85 -22.94 -8.61
C PHE A 455 0.91 -22.86 -7.10
N VAL A 456 2.05 -22.42 -6.51
CA VAL A 456 2.25 -22.36 -5.06
C VAL A 456 3.24 -21.26 -4.67
N ALA A 457 3.02 -20.66 -3.50
CA ALA A 457 4.05 -19.85 -2.86
C ALA A 457 5.01 -20.75 -2.10
N LEU A 458 6.33 -20.66 -2.39
CA LEU A 458 7.38 -21.37 -1.68
C LEU A 458 7.63 -20.74 -0.30
N TYR A 459 7.76 -19.42 -0.28
CA TYR A 459 7.87 -18.65 0.96
C TYR A 459 7.34 -17.22 0.79
N ASN A 460 7.14 -16.55 1.94
CA ASN A 460 6.80 -15.14 1.99
C ASN A 460 7.58 -14.49 3.15
N HIS A 461 8.57 -13.67 2.81
CA HIS A 461 9.41 -12.92 3.76
C HIS A 461 8.96 -11.46 3.95
N GLN A 462 7.78 -11.08 3.47
CA GLN A 462 7.24 -9.74 3.68
C GLN A 462 7.20 -9.37 5.16
N ILE A 463 7.53 -8.13 5.49
CA ILE A 463 7.54 -7.64 6.87
C ILE A 463 6.26 -6.82 7.13
N PRO A 464 5.38 -7.24 8.06
CA PRO A 464 4.17 -6.49 8.42
C PRO A 464 4.48 -5.11 9.01
N PRO A 465 3.51 -4.18 9.00
CA PRO A 465 3.63 -2.88 9.65
C PRO A 465 4.01 -3.01 11.12
N GLY A 466 5.05 -2.29 11.52
CA GLY A 466 5.53 -2.30 12.88
C GLY A 466 6.15 -3.64 13.33
N ALA A 467 6.53 -4.51 12.41
CA ALA A 467 7.24 -5.74 12.70
C ALA A 467 8.73 -5.65 12.32
N ALA A 468 9.49 -6.69 12.63
CA ALA A 468 10.90 -6.79 12.31
C ALA A 468 11.25 -8.18 11.75
N SER A 469 12.42 -8.28 11.13
CA SER A 469 13.12 -9.53 10.83
C SER A 469 14.54 -9.46 11.38
N VAL A 470 15.08 -10.59 11.82
CA VAL A 470 16.48 -10.73 12.24
C VAL A 470 17.20 -11.59 11.22
N VAL A 471 18.27 -11.04 10.64
CA VAL A 471 19.06 -11.73 9.62
C VAL A 471 20.42 -12.09 10.17
N HIS A 472 20.85 -13.33 9.98
CA HIS A 472 22.07 -13.89 10.53
C HIS A 472 23.16 -14.01 9.47
N TYR A 473 24.32 -13.43 9.74
CA TYR A 473 25.50 -13.53 8.86
C TYR A 473 26.68 -14.17 9.57
N ALA A 474 27.19 -15.26 9.04
CA ALA A 474 28.43 -15.86 9.53
C ALA A 474 29.63 -15.06 9.03
N LEU A 475 30.42 -14.52 9.93
CA LEU A 475 31.62 -13.75 9.63
C LEU A 475 32.84 -14.44 10.29
N THR A 476 33.84 -14.80 9.51
CA THR A 476 35.13 -15.26 10.00
C THR A 476 36.13 -14.13 9.89
N ILE A 477 36.77 -13.77 11.01
CA ILE A 477 37.83 -12.78 11.01
C ILE A 477 39.12 -13.47 10.56
N PRO A 478 39.72 -13.06 9.44
CA PRO A 478 40.99 -13.67 9.01
C PRO A 478 42.08 -13.51 10.08
N PRO A 479 42.99 -14.51 10.24
CA PRO A 479 43.99 -14.52 11.31
C PRO A 479 45.05 -13.42 11.23
N ASP A 480 45.18 -12.80 10.08
CA ASP A 480 46.15 -11.75 9.75
C ASP A 480 45.60 -10.32 9.94
N ILE A 481 44.34 -10.14 10.29
CA ILE A 481 43.72 -8.83 10.53
C ILE A 481 44.30 -8.17 11.79
N GLN A 482 44.72 -6.91 11.66
CA GLN A 482 45.26 -6.08 12.74
C GLN A 482 44.36 -4.91 13.10
N GLY A 483 43.71 -4.30 12.08
CA GLY A 483 42.84 -3.14 12.23
C GLY A 483 41.40 -3.48 12.56
N PRO A 484 40.59 -2.50 12.94
CA PRO A 484 39.19 -2.68 13.27
C PRO A 484 38.38 -3.20 12.07
N VAL A 485 37.31 -3.95 12.34
CA VAL A 485 36.37 -4.47 11.35
C VAL A 485 35.22 -3.47 11.21
N SER A 486 35.03 -2.94 10.02
CA SER A 486 33.87 -2.12 9.67
C SER A 486 32.79 -2.99 9.03
N LEU A 487 31.62 -3.03 9.66
CA LEU A 487 30.40 -3.65 9.11
C LEU A 487 29.47 -2.55 8.60
N SER A 488 28.91 -2.72 7.40
CA SER A 488 27.88 -1.87 6.82
C SER A 488 26.75 -2.75 6.33
N ALA A 489 25.51 -2.40 6.67
CA ALA A 489 24.31 -3.06 6.19
C ALA A 489 23.35 -2.02 5.61
N THR A 490 22.89 -2.23 4.39
CA THR A 490 21.98 -1.32 3.68
C THR A 490 20.80 -2.12 3.12
N LEU A 491 19.58 -1.72 3.42
CA LEU A 491 18.38 -2.25 2.77
C LEU A 491 18.19 -1.51 1.45
N GLN A 492 18.31 -2.24 0.35
CA GLN A 492 18.22 -1.74 -1.02
C GLN A 492 16.89 -2.12 -1.64
N TYR A 493 16.30 -1.22 -2.42
CA TYR A 493 15.09 -1.47 -3.19
C TYR A 493 15.32 -1.17 -4.67
N ARG A 494 14.85 -2.07 -5.54
CA ARG A 494 14.72 -1.88 -6.99
C ARG A 494 13.40 -2.48 -7.46
N LYS A 495 12.69 -1.77 -8.35
CA LYS A 495 11.31 -2.17 -8.76
C LYS A 495 11.34 -3.42 -9.58
N PHE A 496 12.15 -3.87 -10.32
CA PHE A 496 12.15 -5.14 -11.07
C PHE A 496 13.50 -5.82 -10.99
N ASP A 497 13.47 -7.13 -10.80
CA ASP A 497 14.67 -7.95 -10.82
C ASP A 497 15.26 -8.05 -12.24
N THR A 498 16.50 -8.46 -12.30
CA THR A 498 17.26 -8.54 -13.57
C THR A 498 16.68 -9.58 -14.53
N ILE A 499 16.08 -10.66 -14.01
CA ILE A 499 15.49 -11.72 -14.82
C ILE A 499 14.25 -11.19 -15.52
N TYR A 500 13.36 -10.54 -14.78
CA TYR A 500 12.15 -9.97 -15.34
C TYR A 500 12.44 -8.85 -16.34
N LEU A 501 13.40 -7.95 -16.01
CA LEU A 501 13.80 -6.89 -16.95
C LEU A 501 14.37 -7.47 -18.27
N ARG A 502 15.13 -8.56 -18.18
CA ARG A 502 15.64 -9.27 -19.37
C ARG A 502 14.49 -9.80 -20.25
N HIS A 503 13.44 -10.32 -19.65
CA HIS A 503 12.25 -10.73 -20.41
C HIS A 503 11.55 -9.53 -21.08
N ILE A 504 11.42 -8.39 -20.38
CA ILE A 504 10.80 -7.19 -20.94
C ILE A 504 11.59 -6.63 -22.13
N GLN A 505 12.94 -6.58 -22.03
CA GLN A 505 13.82 -5.98 -23.03
C GLN A 505 14.26 -6.96 -24.13
N GLY A 506 14.10 -8.28 -23.91
CA GLY A 506 14.49 -9.31 -24.87
C GLY A 506 15.97 -9.19 -25.29
N ASP A 507 16.20 -9.25 -26.60
CA ASP A 507 17.56 -9.17 -27.19
C ASP A 507 18.24 -7.80 -26.96
N GLY A 508 17.49 -6.79 -26.56
CA GLY A 508 18.01 -5.47 -26.21
C GLY A 508 18.62 -5.37 -24.81
N PHE A 509 18.41 -6.38 -23.97
CA PHE A 509 18.92 -6.36 -22.61
C PHE A 509 20.47 -6.39 -22.57
N THR A 510 21.06 -5.46 -21.83
CA THR A 510 22.50 -5.42 -21.55
C THR A 510 22.81 -5.42 -20.05
N VAL A 511 22.13 -4.59 -19.30
CA VAL A 511 22.32 -4.41 -17.86
C VAL A 511 21.02 -3.94 -17.22
N ASN A 512 20.78 -4.35 -15.99
CA ASN A 512 19.68 -3.77 -15.20
C ASN A 512 20.13 -2.45 -14.59
N ASP A 513 19.81 -1.36 -15.27
CA ASP A 513 20.10 0.03 -14.90
C ASP A 513 18.98 0.72 -14.13
N LEU A 514 17.94 -0.02 -13.74
CA LEU A 514 16.82 0.53 -12.97
C LEU A 514 17.31 1.13 -11.66
N PRO A 515 16.71 2.27 -11.22
CA PRO A 515 17.12 2.97 -10.02
C PRO A 515 17.10 2.07 -8.78
N VAL A 516 18.21 2.03 -8.07
CA VAL A 516 18.34 1.39 -6.75
C VAL A 516 18.19 2.47 -5.68
N THR A 517 17.30 2.24 -4.71
CA THR A 517 17.05 3.15 -3.59
C THR A 517 17.54 2.53 -2.29
N ALA A 518 18.46 3.18 -1.60
CA ALA A 518 18.87 2.81 -0.25
C ALA A 518 17.80 3.29 0.74
N MET A 519 17.00 2.36 1.28
CA MET A 519 15.89 2.67 2.19
C MET A 519 16.34 2.94 3.62
N ALA A 520 17.38 2.24 4.08
CA ALA A 520 17.97 2.41 5.40
C ALA A 520 19.39 1.85 5.42
N THR A 521 20.26 2.45 6.19
CA THR A 521 21.65 2.00 6.34
C THR A 521 22.07 2.07 7.80
N ASP A 522 22.85 1.08 8.23
CA ASP A 522 23.57 1.12 9.50
C ASP A 522 25.02 0.71 9.31
N ARG A 523 25.89 1.25 10.17
CA ARG A 523 27.33 0.95 10.17
C ARG A 523 27.86 0.86 11.58
N VAL A 524 28.69 -0.17 11.81
CA VAL A 524 29.42 -0.33 13.07
C VAL A 524 30.88 -0.69 12.80
N VAL A 525 31.78 -0.16 13.62
CA VAL A 525 33.22 -0.47 13.57
C VAL A 525 33.58 -1.19 14.85
N LEU A 526 34.06 -2.42 14.75
CA LEU A 526 34.35 -3.29 15.87
C LEU A 526 35.89 -3.40 16.07
N PRO A 527 36.41 -3.25 17.30
CA PRO A 527 37.83 -3.40 17.58
C PRO A 527 38.25 -4.87 17.42
N VAL A 528 39.51 -5.10 17.01
CA VAL A 528 40.13 -6.44 16.90
C VAL A 528 41.19 -6.65 17.94
N SER A 529 41.66 -5.57 18.56
CA SER A 529 42.59 -5.60 19.68
C SER A 529 42.07 -4.70 20.80
N PRO A 530 42.31 -5.01 22.06
CA PRO A 530 42.01 -4.12 23.21
C PRO A 530 42.65 -2.73 23.05
N ASP A 531 43.78 -2.66 22.37
CA ASP A 531 44.51 -1.41 22.11
C ASP A 531 43.98 -0.64 20.89
N SER A 532 43.00 -1.23 20.11
CA SER A 532 42.40 -0.58 18.99
C SER A 532 41.52 0.59 19.44
N THR A 533 41.88 1.82 19.10
CA THR A 533 41.07 2.99 19.35
C THR A 533 39.96 3.05 18.30
N VAL A 534 38.72 2.74 18.69
CA VAL A 534 37.53 2.96 17.88
C VAL A 534 36.76 4.15 18.48
N ALA A 535 36.39 5.08 17.65
CA ALA A 535 35.60 6.25 18.07
C ALA A 535 34.26 5.80 18.69
N THR A 536 33.74 6.57 19.63
CA THR A 536 32.42 6.34 20.20
C THR A 536 31.37 6.39 19.11
N GLN A 537 30.53 5.38 19.02
CA GLN A 537 29.51 5.24 17.99
C GLN A 537 28.11 5.38 18.60
N VAL A 538 27.25 6.11 17.88
CA VAL A 538 25.88 6.34 18.32
C VAL A 538 24.98 5.19 17.82
N ALA A 539 24.12 4.71 18.72
CA ALA A 539 23.10 3.73 18.35
C ALA A 539 22.00 4.37 17.47
N PRO A 540 21.35 3.61 16.58
CA PRO A 540 20.30 4.17 15.70
C PRO A 540 19.08 4.67 16.47
N VAL A 541 18.74 4.03 17.61
CA VAL A 541 17.62 4.40 18.48
C VAL A 541 17.89 3.96 19.92
N ASP A 542 16.96 4.30 20.83
CA ASP A 542 16.97 3.94 22.24
C ASP A 542 17.10 2.42 22.48
N PRO A 543 17.86 1.97 23.50
CA PRO A 543 18.05 0.55 23.82
C PRO A 543 16.76 -0.25 24.01
N VAL A 544 15.70 0.36 24.56
CA VAL A 544 14.38 -0.30 24.71
C VAL A 544 13.82 -0.70 23.36
N LEU A 545 13.86 0.23 22.39
CA LEU A 545 13.38 -0.01 21.03
C LEU A 545 14.24 -1.07 20.33
N ARG A 546 15.56 -1.00 20.48
CA ARG A 546 16.49 -1.96 19.88
C ARG A 546 16.24 -3.39 20.34
N TRP A 547 16.16 -3.62 21.66
CA TRP A 547 15.85 -4.92 22.23
C TRP A 547 14.46 -5.40 21.83
N ASN A 548 13.46 -4.49 21.79
CA ASN A 548 12.11 -4.83 21.41
C ASN A 548 12.03 -5.25 19.93
N ASP A 549 12.68 -4.52 19.03
CA ASP A 549 12.72 -4.81 17.59
C ASP A 549 13.42 -6.15 17.32
N TYR A 550 14.54 -6.41 17.99
CA TYR A 550 15.24 -7.69 17.93
C TYR A 550 14.34 -8.83 18.41
N GLY A 551 13.71 -8.68 19.58
CA GLY A 551 12.78 -9.68 20.11
C GLY A 551 11.56 -9.93 19.19
N ILE A 552 11.02 -8.90 18.56
CA ILE A 552 9.91 -9.02 17.60
C ILE A 552 10.35 -9.81 16.36
N GLY A 553 11.55 -9.55 15.83
CA GLY A 553 12.10 -10.28 14.69
C GLY A 553 12.24 -11.77 15.03
N LEU A 554 12.88 -12.10 16.12
CA LEU A 554 13.04 -13.49 16.60
C LEU A 554 11.69 -14.18 16.88
N LEU A 555 10.72 -13.45 17.44
CA LEU A 555 9.38 -13.98 17.70
C LEU A 555 8.64 -14.32 16.39
N ARG A 556 8.85 -13.56 15.31
CA ARG A 556 8.27 -13.84 14.01
C ARG A 556 8.91 -15.06 13.35
N GLU A 557 10.23 -15.13 13.33
CA GLU A 557 10.98 -16.24 12.73
C GLU A 557 10.74 -17.55 13.51
N GLY A 558 10.54 -17.48 14.80
CA GLY A 558 10.19 -18.64 15.66
C GLY A 558 8.79 -19.22 15.43
N GLY A 559 7.99 -18.65 14.52
CA GLY A 559 6.67 -19.16 14.13
C GLY A 559 6.77 -20.40 13.25
N GLY A 560 6.03 -21.46 13.53
CA GLY A 560 6.03 -22.71 12.79
C GLY A 560 7.03 -23.74 13.35
N ALA A 561 7.89 -24.29 12.48
CA ALA A 561 8.87 -25.28 12.90
C ALA A 561 10.12 -24.68 13.58
N GLY A 562 10.30 -23.36 13.56
CA GLY A 562 11.44 -22.64 14.09
C GLY A 562 11.46 -22.59 15.63
N LYS A 563 11.84 -23.67 16.25
CA LYS A 563 11.72 -23.87 17.69
C LYS A 563 12.85 -23.23 18.51
N GLY A 564 13.89 -22.71 17.87
CA GLY A 564 15.05 -22.15 18.57
C GLY A 564 14.90 -20.68 18.97
N GLU A 565 14.16 -19.90 18.21
CA GLU A 565 14.17 -18.45 18.29
C GLU A 565 13.23 -17.88 19.35
N LEU A 566 12.21 -18.63 19.78
CA LEU A 566 11.34 -18.21 20.88
C LEU A 566 12.10 -18.02 22.19
N ARG A 567 13.12 -18.84 22.46
CA ARG A 567 13.98 -18.70 23.66
C ARG A 567 14.82 -17.42 23.60
N GLN A 568 15.40 -17.10 22.45
CA GLN A 568 16.13 -15.84 22.27
C GLN A 568 15.19 -14.64 22.32
N ALA A 569 13.97 -14.75 21.74
CA ALA A 569 12.93 -13.74 21.85
C ALA A 569 12.54 -13.47 23.31
N GLU A 570 12.38 -14.53 24.12
CA GLU A 570 12.13 -14.43 25.56
C GLU A 570 13.27 -13.65 26.26
N GLN A 571 14.53 -13.97 25.96
CA GLN A 571 15.68 -13.27 26.53
C GLN A 571 15.67 -11.78 26.13
N ALA A 572 15.39 -11.46 24.88
CA ALA A 572 15.32 -10.08 24.38
C ALA A 572 14.21 -9.28 25.10
N PHE A 573 13.01 -9.85 25.24
CA PHE A 573 11.91 -9.15 25.90
C PHE A 573 12.09 -9.02 27.41
N ARG A 574 12.85 -9.91 28.06
CA ARG A 574 13.27 -9.72 29.45
C ARG A 574 14.18 -8.49 29.60
N GLN A 575 15.04 -8.18 28.61
CA GLN A 575 15.83 -6.96 28.63
C GLN A 575 14.94 -5.72 28.53
N VAL A 576 13.93 -5.75 27.63
CA VAL A 576 12.96 -4.64 27.51
C VAL A 576 12.21 -4.42 28.83
N GLU A 577 11.79 -5.49 29.51
CA GLU A 577 11.14 -5.43 30.81
C GLU A 577 12.08 -4.88 31.89
N ALA A 578 13.33 -5.34 31.92
CA ALA A 578 14.35 -4.87 32.86
C ALA A 578 14.68 -3.38 32.70
N LEU A 579 14.52 -2.84 31.50
CA LEU A 579 14.59 -1.40 31.20
C LEU A 579 13.32 -0.63 31.61
N GLY A 580 12.36 -1.27 32.28
CA GLY A 580 11.16 -0.64 32.85
C GLY A 580 10.00 -0.46 31.88
N HIS A 581 10.01 -1.12 30.71
CA HIS A 581 9.00 -0.92 29.69
C HIS A 581 8.03 -2.11 29.59
N GLY A 582 6.71 -1.85 29.79
CA GLY A 582 5.66 -2.86 29.80
C GLY A 582 5.47 -3.62 28.48
N MET A 583 5.96 -3.09 27.36
CA MET A 583 5.99 -3.84 26.09
C MET A 583 6.84 -5.10 26.18
N GLY A 584 7.91 -5.11 27.02
CA GLY A 584 8.71 -6.30 27.28
C GLY A 584 7.86 -7.41 27.88
N ALA A 585 7.14 -7.10 28.95
CA ALA A 585 6.25 -8.05 29.61
C ALA A 585 5.06 -8.48 28.71
N LEU A 586 4.48 -7.58 27.92
CA LEU A 586 3.44 -7.95 26.94
C LEU A 586 3.98 -8.93 25.88
N ASN A 587 5.19 -8.69 25.38
CA ASN A 587 5.79 -9.57 24.37
C ASN A 587 6.26 -10.89 24.97
N LEU A 588 6.69 -10.92 26.24
CA LEU A 588 6.88 -12.17 26.99
C LEU A 588 5.59 -12.98 27.08
N ALA A 589 4.46 -12.33 27.37
CA ALA A 589 3.17 -13.01 27.37
C ALA A 589 2.84 -13.62 25.98
N ARG A 590 3.22 -12.98 24.88
CA ARG A 590 3.07 -13.53 23.52
C ARG A 590 3.92 -14.80 23.34
N VAL A 591 5.17 -14.81 23.81
CA VAL A 591 6.06 -15.98 23.77
C VAL A 591 5.46 -17.12 24.60
N TYR A 592 5.13 -16.87 25.85
CA TYR A 592 4.59 -17.86 26.77
C TYR A 592 3.26 -18.45 26.28
N PHE A 593 2.38 -17.60 25.75
CA PHE A 593 1.13 -18.06 25.15
C PHE A 593 1.37 -19.01 23.95
N ARG A 594 2.34 -18.70 23.08
CA ARG A 594 2.72 -19.59 21.98
C ARG A 594 3.27 -20.95 22.45
N GLU A 595 3.96 -20.96 23.58
CA GLU A 595 4.52 -22.17 24.17
C GLU A 595 3.51 -22.95 25.04
N GLY A 596 2.29 -22.42 25.23
CA GLY A 596 1.26 -23.00 26.11
C GLY A 596 1.54 -22.76 27.61
N ARG A 597 2.43 -21.88 27.96
CA ARG A 597 2.81 -21.48 29.34
C ARG A 597 1.81 -20.42 29.83
N LEU A 598 0.55 -20.80 29.99
CA LEU A 598 -0.57 -19.86 30.21
C LEU A 598 -0.49 -19.11 31.54
N GLU A 599 -0.02 -19.77 32.62
CA GLU A 599 0.16 -19.12 33.92
C GLU A 599 1.21 -18.01 33.85
N GLU A 600 2.38 -18.29 33.27
CA GLU A 600 3.45 -17.31 33.09
C GLU A 600 3.04 -16.18 32.14
N ALA A 601 2.23 -16.49 31.12
CA ALA A 601 1.66 -15.48 30.23
C ALA A 601 0.74 -14.53 31.01
N GLY A 602 -0.15 -15.05 31.86
CA GLY A 602 -1.01 -14.25 32.72
C GLY A 602 -0.24 -13.36 33.71
N GLU A 603 0.82 -13.88 34.30
CA GLU A 603 1.72 -13.11 35.17
C GLU A 603 2.43 -11.98 34.40
N ALA A 604 2.92 -12.27 33.19
CA ALA A 604 3.55 -11.27 32.35
C ALA A 604 2.56 -10.15 31.95
N LEU A 605 1.28 -10.47 31.66
CA LEU A 605 0.27 -9.45 31.40
C LEU A 605 0.00 -8.53 32.58
N ARG A 606 -0.01 -9.06 33.80
CA ARG A 606 -0.14 -8.22 35.01
C ARG A 606 1.02 -7.23 35.13
N ARG A 607 2.27 -7.70 34.90
CA ARG A 607 3.46 -6.85 34.92
C ARG A 607 3.42 -5.81 33.77
N ALA A 608 2.93 -6.20 32.60
CA ALA A 608 2.77 -5.28 31.46
C ALA A 608 1.87 -4.06 31.75
N GLY A 609 0.80 -4.28 32.52
CA GLY A 609 -0.13 -3.22 32.93
C GLY A 609 0.36 -2.36 34.08
N SER A 610 1.23 -2.89 34.95
CA SER A 610 1.74 -2.17 36.14
C SER A 610 3.10 -1.49 35.94
N ALA A 611 3.73 -1.65 34.76
CA ALA A 611 5.01 -1.02 34.43
C ALA A 611 4.91 0.52 34.38
N ALA A 612 6.03 1.22 34.63
CA ALA A 612 6.08 2.69 34.53
C ALA A 612 5.66 3.21 33.14
N HIS A 613 6.02 2.48 32.09
CA HIS A 613 5.54 2.66 30.74
C HIS A 613 4.65 1.47 30.37
N ALA A 614 3.39 1.51 30.80
CA ALA A 614 2.45 0.42 30.63
C ALA A 614 2.23 0.07 29.14
N ALA A 615 2.01 -1.21 28.85
CA ALA A 615 1.62 -1.67 27.54
C ALA A 615 0.17 -1.28 27.19
N PRO A 616 -0.21 -1.26 25.90
CA PRO A 616 -1.57 -0.91 25.50
C PRO A 616 -2.62 -1.79 26.17
N PRO A 617 -3.61 -1.20 26.88
CA PRO A 617 -4.59 -1.96 27.66
C PRO A 617 -5.46 -2.89 26.79
N TRP A 618 -5.75 -2.52 25.55
CA TRP A 618 -6.48 -3.38 24.62
C TRP A 618 -5.69 -4.64 24.22
N SER A 619 -4.35 -4.52 24.08
CA SER A 619 -3.52 -5.69 23.78
C SER A 619 -3.39 -6.61 25.00
N ILE A 620 -3.33 -6.04 26.20
CA ILE A 620 -3.38 -6.81 27.46
C ILE A 620 -4.73 -7.56 27.54
N ALA A 621 -5.84 -6.87 27.35
CA ALA A 621 -7.18 -7.46 27.37
C ALA A 621 -7.34 -8.60 26.34
N TRP A 622 -6.79 -8.43 25.15
CA TRP A 622 -6.79 -9.46 24.12
C TRP A 622 -6.12 -10.76 24.55
N PHE A 623 -4.91 -10.68 25.10
CA PHE A 623 -4.20 -11.88 25.53
C PHE A 623 -4.79 -12.45 26.81
N SER A 624 -5.30 -11.62 27.74
CA SER A 624 -6.04 -12.08 28.91
C SER A 624 -7.29 -12.88 28.51
N ALA A 625 -8.10 -12.35 27.60
CA ALA A 625 -9.29 -13.04 27.10
C ALA A 625 -8.96 -14.41 26.48
N ARG A 626 -7.87 -14.50 25.73
CA ARG A 626 -7.44 -15.77 25.14
C ARG A 626 -6.96 -16.77 26.21
N ILE A 627 -6.24 -16.33 27.22
CA ILE A 627 -5.82 -17.18 28.35
C ILE A 627 -7.05 -17.63 29.14
N ASP A 628 -7.99 -16.73 29.43
CA ASP A 628 -9.23 -17.07 30.14
C ASP A 628 -10.05 -18.11 29.38
N ARG A 629 -10.17 -17.98 28.05
CA ARG A 629 -10.85 -18.96 27.21
C ARG A 629 -10.17 -20.34 27.28
N GLU A 630 -8.84 -20.40 27.09
CA GLU A 630 -8.08 -21.66 27.20
C GLU A 630 -8.22 -22.32 28.60
N ASN A 631 -8.38 -21.53 29.65
CA ASN A 631 -8.60 -21.99 31.01
C ASN A 631 -10.08 -22.29 31.35
N GLY A 632 -11.00 -22.06 30.41
CA GLY A 632 -12.44 -22.29 30.60
C GLY A 632 -13.17 -21.18 31.37
N HIS A 633 -12.52 -20.05 31.63
CA HIS A 633 -13.13 -18.85 32.26
C HIS A 633 -13.89 -18.02 31.21
N LEU A 634 -14.95 -18.64 30.61
CA LEU A 634 -15.58 -18.12 29.40
C LEU A 634 -16.29 -16.77 29.61
N ASP A 635 -16.88 -16.52 30.79
CA ASP A 635 -17.53 -15.23 31.08
C ASP A 635 -16.51 -14.09 31.09
N ALA A 636 -15.36 -14.27 31.74
CA ALA A 636 -14.28 -13.28 31.76
C ALA A 636 -13.68 -13.04 30.35
N ALA A 637 -13.56 -14.10 29.57
CA ALA A 637 -13.12 -14.00 28.19
C ALA A 637 -14.08 -13.18 27.33
N ILE A 638 -15.38 -13.45 27.43
CA ILE A 638 -16.45 -12.73 26.71
C ILE A 638 -16.45 -11.26 27.08
N ASP A 639 -16.48 -10.92 28.39
CA ASP A 639 -16.48 -9.53 28.88
C ASP A 639 -15.29 -8.73 28.33
N SER A 640 -14.11 -9.36 28.30
CA SER A 640 -12.89 -8.75 27.76
C SER A 640 -12.99 -8.54 26.25
N LEU A 641 -13.47 -9.53 25.49
CA LEU A 641 -13.60 -9.46 24.03
C LEU A 641 -14.68 -8.46 23.61
N GLU A 642 -15.80 -8.36 24.32
CA GLU A 642 -16.82 -7.32 24.10
C GLU A 642 -16.24 -5.93 24.35
N SER A 643 -15.48 -5.76 25.45
CA SER A 643 -14.79 -4.49 25.76
C SER A 643 -13.87 -4.05 24.62
N ILE A 644 -13.19 -5.00 23.96
CA ILE A 644 -12.35 -4.74 22.80
C ILE A 644 -13.24 -4.41 21.58
N ALA A 645 -14.21 -5.27 21.25
CA ALA A 645 -15.08 -5.10 20.08
C ALA A 645 -15.83 -3.75 20.11
N GLU A 646 -16.22 -3.27 21.28
CA GLU A 646 -16.84 -1.97 21.46
C GLU A 646 -15.82 -0.82 21.66
N THR A 647 -14.54 -1.13 21.61
CA THR A 647 -13.45 -0.15 21.83
C THR A 647 -13.66 0.69 23.09
N ARG A 648 -13.90 0.03 24.25
CA ARG A 648 -14.20 0.69 25.53
C ARG A 648 -12.99 1.40 26.18
N PHE A 649 -11.84 1.46 25.53
CA PHE A 649 -10.60 2.08 25.98
C PHE A 649 -10.55 3.57 25.58
N GLN A 650 -10.46 4.47 26.58
CA GLN A 650 -10.49 5.91 26.35
C GLN A 650 -9.34 6.38 25.45
N ASP A 651 -8.11 5.90 25.70
CA ASP A 651 -6.94 6.25 24.89
C ASP A 651 -7.09 5.77 23.43
N ALA A 652 -7.61 4.56 23.21
CA ALA A 652 -7.87 4.05 21.88
C ALA A 652 -8.86 4.95 21.10
N ARG A 653 -9.97 5.33 21.73
CA ARG A 653 -10.95 6.22 21.11
C ARG A 653 -10.41 7.61 20.84
N ALA A 654 -9.62 8.18 21.76
CA ALA A 654 -8.97 9.47 21.57
C ALA A 654 -7.98 9.47 20.39
N ARG A 655 -7.42 8.32 20.07
CA ARG A 655 -6.50 8.09 18.94
C ARG A 655 -7.22 7.65 17.66
N GLY A 656 -8.55 7.60 17.66
CA GLY A 656 -9.36 7.17 16.51
C GLY A 656 -9.29 5.68 16.20
N PHE A 657 -8.92 4.84 17.19
CA PHE A 657 -8.92 3.40 17.00
C PHE A 657 -10.34 2.83 17.11
N ASP A 658 -10.60 1.80 16.30
CA ASP A 658 -11.88 1.09 16.23
C ASP A 658 -11.63 -0.40 16.04
N PHE A 659 -11.70 -1.16 17.13
CA PHE A 659 -11.46 -2.60 17.13
C PHE A 659 -12.68 -3.44 16.73
N SER A 660 -13.84 -2.80 16.50
CA SER A 660 -15.04 -3.50 16.00
C SER A 660 -14.86 -4.16 14.65
N ARG A 661 -13.81 -3.76 13.91
CA ARG A 661 -13.42 -4.31 12.61
C ARG A 661 -12.33 -5.40 12.69
N ASP A 662 -11.77 -5.69 13.87
CA ASP A 662 -10.81 -6.79 14.01
C ASP A 662 -11.55 -8.13 13.99
N ILE A 663 -11.54 -8.80 12.82
CA ILE A 663 -12.23 -10.08 12.63
C ILE A 663 -11.76 -11.19 13.57
N ARG A 664 -10.55 -11.08 14.13
CA ARG A 664 -10.06 -12.08 15.08
C ARG A 664 -10.70 -11.88 16.44
N VAL A 665 -10.92 -10.65 16.86
CA VAL A 665 -11.69 -10.34 18.08
C VAL A 665 -13.10 -10.90 17.95
N LEU A 666 -13.75 -10.62 16.82
CA LEU A 666 -15.11 -11.12 16.56
C LEU A 666 -15.18 -12.66 16.50
N ASN A 667 -14.19 -13.29 15.87
CA ASN A 667 -14.11 -14.75 15.80
C ASN A 667 -13.85 -15.38 17.18
N GLU A 668 -12.96 -14.80 18.00
CA GLU A 668 -12.70 -15.31 19.35
C GLU A 668 -13.91 -15.09 20.26
N LEU A 669 -14.61 -13.96 20.14
CA LEU A 669 -15.87 -13.71 20.87
C LEU A 669 -16.92 -14.76 20.50
N GLY A 670 -17.16 -14.98 19.20
CA GLY A 670 -18.10 -16.01 18.74
C GLY A 670 -17.73 -17.42 19.21
N ARG A 671 -16.45 -17.76 19.28
CA ARG A 671 -15.98 -19.04 19.83
C ARG A 671 -16.25 -19.14 21.33
N ALA A 672 -15.88 -18.11 22.10
CA ALA A 672 -16.09 -18.10 23.55
C ALA A 672 -17.59 -18.22 23.89
N GLU A 673 -18.46 -17.51 23.18
CA GLU A 673 -19.90 -17.60 23.34
C GLU A 673 -20.46 -18.97 22.96
N PHE A 674 -19.98 -19.57 21.88
CA PHE A 674 -20.37 -20.93 21.48
C PHE A 674 -19.96 -21.95 22.54
N GLU A 675 -18.72 -21.90 23.04
CA GLU A 675 -18.22 -22.80 24.11
C GLU A 675 -19.01 -22.61 25.40
N ARG A 676 -19.34 -21.37 25.79
CA ARG A 676 -20.20 -21.07 26.94
C ARG A 676 -21.60 -21.65 26.77
N SER A 677 -22.19 -21.49 25.58
CA SER A 677 -23.51 -22.07 25.28
C SER A 677 -23.52 -23.60 25.45
N ARG A 678 -22.45 -24.29 25.06
CA ARG A 678 -22.28 -25.74 25.26
C ARG A 678 -22.15 -26.10 26.74
N GLN A 679 -21.32 -25.38 27.50
CA GLN A 679 -21.21 -25.59 28.95
C GLN A 679 -22.57 -25.46 29.66
N LEU A 680 -23.35 -24.43 29.31
CA LEU A 680 -24.68 -24.23 29.90
C LEU A 680 -25.68 -25.33 29.55
N ARG A 681 -25.50 -26.06 28.43
CA ARG A 681 -26.31 -27.19 28.03
C ARG A 681 -25.81 -28.53 28.59
N GLY A 682 -24.63 -28.56 29.24
CA GLY A 682 -24.00 -29.76 29.71
C GLY A 682 -23.43 -30.66 28.61
N GLU A 683 -23.04 -30.07 27.47
CA GLU A 683 -22.46 -30.74 26.31
C GLU A 683 -20.94 -30.73 26.30
#